data_f2c09bc4e445e05870bcf101b373d00a
#
_entry.id   f2c09bc4e445e05870bcf101b373d00a
#
_cell.length_a   1.000
_cell.length_b   1.000
_cell.length_c   1.000
_cell.angle_alpha   90.00
_cell.angle_beta   90.00
_cell.angle_gamma   90.00
#
_symmetry.space_group_name_H-M   'P 1'
#
loop_
_entity.id
_entity.type
_entity.pdbx_description
1 polymer ?
#
loop_
_entity_poly.entity_id
_entity_poly.type
_entity_poly.pdbx_seq_one_letter_code
_entity_poly.pdbx_strand_id
1 'polypeptide(L)'
;MRSLLARTLLLAAAIVLAATGTATAQPADLMAKVVVIGVPGLTWSDVQASPELTALVNKSHVGSISVKTAGPHTCPIDGWLTISAGTRAWGNVPDQPCGDLPAVTDGKITGWQTYVDRQAEHHTGAPIGRLGVSRDRVCGFGPGAAIAVAKTDGTVANWSPEFDDSKLASTACGDAIVDAGAMPLREGRDEARKHVADLVAQARAAGGWVLLVGVGQETADAHQQTLVAMQLPPDNGPRWLTSDSTRRPGMIQLTDITATVLRGEAKSVDPAGSEKAGPLDGAEIHFTGDLHTNAAAVIEDRLDANQRFEQPRPVLFAVALTIVGAEVLALVWFLIRRSPASRRTAVFALLVQGGFFIAVFLAQATVWWRWPSPGFSLYAVTIGISVLSAAVAQVFLKRYAYLGLVLAAYLLLLVDGVLGTPMQVGSMFADGPVIGGRFYGFGNSTFATLAVGALVTAGWAAQKLLDKSRVQAALAVLAIGGAAIVVDGKPGWGTDFGGIIALTPAVLLMAWLTWKGTISLRALIGVGVAGVLAVSVVAFLDYLRPPEQRSHFGTFVARLLDGDVSDVLIRKLQMAVQFFSGPAGWLMLIAVILLMLATVLPDRVPSESYREFYSSRPMVRPTLLALSTCGLVGMLLNDAGVALPAIMAGFAVPLLVAHLMASRQPATVSPESHLVQES
;
A
#
# COMPACT_ATOMS: atom_id res chain seq x y z
N MET A 1 20.44 26.54 18.16
CA MET A 1 19.49 25.43 18.33
C MET A 1 18.04 25.85 18.59
N ARG A 2 17.76 26.89 19.42
CA ARG A 2 16.38 27.42 19.63
C ARG A 2 15.74 27.98 18.35
N SER A 3 16.50 28.64 17.48
CA SER A 3 16.01 29.21 16.24
C SER A 3 15.76 28.16 15.14
N LEU A 4 16.48 27.03 15.17
CA LEU A 4 16.30 25.95 14.19
C LEU A 4 15.01 25.17 14.47
N LEU A 5 14.70 24.85 15.74
CA LEU A 5 13.46 24.15 16.11
C LEU A 5 12.21 24.99 15.84
N ALA A 6 12.27 26.30 16.14
CA ALA A 6 11.17 27.22 15.83
C ALA A 6 10.99 27.41 14.31
N ARG A 7 12.08 27.46 13.55
CA ARG A 7 12.03 27.57 12.08
C ARG A 7 11.54 26.29 11.41
N THR A 8 11.91 25.09 11.92
CA THR A 8 11.39 23.80 11.40
C THR A 8 9.92 23.62 11.73
N LEU A 9 9.45 24.02 12.91
CA LEU A 9 8.03 23.99 13.24
C LEU A 9 7.20 24.99 12.44
N LEU A 10 7.75 26.18 12.17
CA LEU A 10 7.11 27.19 11.31
C LEU A 10 7.13 26.77 9.84
N LEU A 11 8.20 26.11 9.36
CA LEU A 11 8.27 25.57 8.00
C LEU A 11 7.27 24.42 7.80
N ALA A 12 7.17 23.52 8.77
CA ALA A 12 6.17 22.44 8.75
C ALA A 12 4.74 23.00 8.77
N ALA A 13 4.47 24.03 9.57
CA ALA A 13 3.17 24.71 9.61
C ALA A 13 2.87 25.49 8.31
N ALA A 14 3.88 26.13 7.70
CA ALA A 14 3.72 26.85 6.44
C ALA A 14 3.49 25.92 5.24
N ILE A 15 4.14 24.74 5.21
CA ILE A 15 3.93 23.70 4.19
C ILE A 15 2.51 23.12 4.31
N VAL A 16 2.01 22.94 5.52
CA VAL A 16 0.63 22.46 5.77
C VAL A 16 -0.41 23.47 5.27
N LEU A 17 -0.15 24.76 5.35
CA LEU A 17 -1.04 25.82 4.89
C LEU A 17 -0.99 26.06 3.36
N ALA A 18 0.10 25.74 2.70
CA ALA A 18 0.28 26.00 1.26
C ALA A 18 -0.30 24.92 0.32
N ALA A 19 -0.66 23.74 0.82
CA ALA A 19 -1.05 22.57 0.02
C ALA A 19 -2.58 22.41 -0.17
N THR A 20 -3.35 23.50 -0.31
CA THR A 20 -4.81 23.43 -0.50
C THR A 20 -5.30 23.49 -1.95
N GLY A 21 -4.42 23.33 -2.92
CA GLY A 21 -4.80 23.26 -4.33
C GLY A 21 -5.25 21.84 -4.71
N THR A 22 -6.50 21.51 -4.55
CA THR A 22 -7.12 20.31 -5.18
C THR A 22 -7.35 20.63 -6.65
N ALA A 23 -6.62 19.97 -7.54
CA ALA A 23 -7.03 19.88 -8.93
C ALA A 23 -8.37 19.12 -8.96
N THR A 24 -9.47 19.80 -9.26
CA THR A 24 -10.76 19.18 -9.51
C THR A 24 -10.67 18.41 -10.83
N ALA A 25 -10.64 17.09 -10.76
CA ALA A 25 -10.85 16.23 -11.91
C ALA A 25 -12.26 16.52 -12.46
N GLN A 26 -12.34 16.80 -13.76
CA GLN A 26 -13.62 17.00 -14.42
C GLN A 26 -14.20 15.63 -14.76
N PRO A 27 -15.44 15.29 -14.31
CA PRO A 27 -16.07 14.04 -14.70
C PRO A 27 -16.11 13.97 -16.23
N ALA A 28 -15.75 12.82 -16.80
CA ALA A 28 -15.97 12.59 -18.21
C ALA A 28 -17.49 12.59 -18.47
N ASP A 29 -17.92 13.34 -19.46
CA ASP A 29 -19.34 13.35 -19.88
C ASP A 29 -19.62 12.03 -20.66
N LEU A 30 -19.74 10.92 -19.90
CA LEU A 30 -19.93 9.55 -20.41
C LEU A 30 -21.38 9.30 -20.82
N MET A 31 -22.02 10.27 -21.50
CA MET A 31 -23.35 10.07 -22.11
C MET A 31 -23.30 9.12 -23.32
N ALA A 32 -22.10 8.85 -23.85
CA ALA A 32 -21.89 7.97 -25.00
C ALA A 32 -21.79 6.49 -24.58
N LYS A 33 -22.07 5.60 -25.53
CA LYS A 33 -21.90 4.15 -25.42
C LYS A 33 -20.43 3.79 -25.11
N VAL A 34 -20.22 2.89 -24.15
CA VAL A 34 -18.89 2.38 -23.77
C VAL A 34 -18.72 0.96 -24.32
N VAL A 35 -17.63 0.74 -25.04
CA VAL A 35 -17.23 -0.58 -25.55
C VAL A 35 -15.91 -0.96 -24.89
N VAL A 36 -15.93 -1.95 -24.02
CA VAL A 36 -14.74 -2.49 -23.36
C VAL A 36 -14.20 -3.66 -24.16
N ILE A 37 -12.99 -3.55 -24.68
CA ILE A 37 -12.27 -4.65 -25.33
C ILE A 37 -11.26 -5.20 -24.35
N GLY A 38 -11.55 -6.37 -23.79
CA GLY A 38 -10.69 -7.06 -22.83
C GLY A 38 -9.78 -8.06 -23.53
N VAL A 39 -8.50 -8.01 -23.18
CA VAL A 39 -7.46 -8.87 -23.79
C VAL A 39 -6.61 -9.45 -22.66
N PRO A 40 -6.84 -10.70 -22.23
CA PRO A 40 -5.95 -11.34 -21.27
C PRO A 40 -4.50 -11.38 -21.79
N GLY A 41 -3.54 -11.03 -20.95
CA GLY A 41 -2.12 -11.05 -21.29
C GLY A 41 -1.60 -9.88 -22.14
N LEU A 42 -2.42 -8.87 -22.46
CA LEU A 42 -1.96 -7.68 -23.17
C LEU A 42 -1.06 -6.83 -22.27
N THR A 43 0.10 -6.43 -22.81
CA THR A 43 1.11 -5.63 -22.09
C THR A 43 1.55 -4.40 -22.89
N TRP A 44 2.21 -3.45 -22.21
CA TRP A 44 2.82 -2.31 -22.89
C TRP A 44 3.96 -2.70 -23.85
N SER A 45 4.59 -3.86 -23.64
CA SER A 45 5.55 -4.43 -24.62
C SER A 45 4.86 -4.85 -25.93
N ASP A 46 3.60 -5.28 -25.88
CA ASP A 46 2.81 -5.58 -27.10
C ASP A 46 2.47 -4.32 -27.86
N VAL A 47 2.12 -3.26 -27.12
CA VAL A 47 1.88 -1.94 -27.75
C VAL A 47 3.15 -1.42 -28.41
N GLN A 48 4.31 -1.56 -27.77
CA GLN A 48 5.60 -1.16 -28.33
C GLN A 48 5.95 -1.95 -29.59
N ALA A 49 5.63 -3.23 -29.64
CA ALA A 49 5.99 -4.12 -30.74
C ALA A 49 5.02 -4.03 -31.94
N SER A 50 3.85 -3.39 -31.80
CA SER A 50 2.85 -3.22 -32.87
C SER A 50 2.76 -1.76 -33.32
N PRO A 51 3.07 -1.47 -34.60
CA PRO A 51 2.87 -0.13 -35.17
C PRO A 51 1.41 0.36 -35.06
N GLU A 52 0.44 -0.55 -35.26
CA GLU A 52 -0.98 -0.25 -35.18
C GLU A 52 -1.40 0.16 -33.77
N LEU A 53 -1.00 -0.63 -32.74
CA LEU A 53 -1.30 -0.33 -31.35
C LEU A 53 -0.55 0.93 -30.88
N THR A 54 0.71 1.11 -31.30
CA THR A 54 1.47 2.34 -31.03
C THR A 54 0.76 3.59 -31.60
N ALA A 55 0.20 3.50 -32.80
CA ALA A 55 -0.52 4.61 -33.40
C ALA A 55 -1.79 5.01 -32.63
N LEU A 56 -2.40 4.08 -31.89
CA LEU A 56 -3.55 4.37 -31.02
C LEU A 56 -3.17 5.25 -29.83
N VAL A 57 -1.95 5.12 -29.30
CA VAL A 57 -1.49 5.85 -28.10
C VAL A 57 -1.59 7.36 -28.29
N ASN A 58 -1.22 7.87 -29.48
CA ASN A 58 -1.30 9.31 -29.78
C ASN A 58 -2.73 9.86 -29.87
N LYS A 59 -3.72 8.98 -29.96
CA LYS A 59 -5.14 9.33 -30.14
C LYS A 59 -5.99 8.87 -28.96
N SER A 60 -5.37 8.52 -27.84
CA SER A 60 -6.05 7.92 -26.71
C SER A 60 -5.68 8.59 -25.39
N HIS A 61 -6.58 8.55 -24.43
CA HIS A 61 -6.21 8.65 -23.03
C HIS A 61 -5.56 7.34 -22.62
N VAL A 62 -4.51 7.38 -21.81
CA VAL A 62 -3.70 6.19 -21.53
C VAL A 62 -3.43 5.98 -20.04
N GLY A 63 -3.23 4.74 -19.67
CA GLY A 63 -2.83 4.33 -18.33
C GLY A 63 -2.43 2.86 -18.31
N SER A 64 -2.02 2.38 -17.15
CA SER A 64 -1.89 0.96 -16.86
C SER A 64 -3.07 0.51 -16.01
N ILE A 65 -3.42 -0.78 -16.10
CA ILE A 65 -4.46 -1.38 -15.29
C ILE A 65 -3.87 -2.39 -14.31
N SER A 66 -4.26 -2.32 -13.05
CA SER A 66 -4.01 -3.38 -12.09
C SER A 66 -5.06 -4.47 -12.27
N VAL A 67 -4.61 -5.66 -12.63
CA VAL A 67 -5.48 -6.83 -12.83
C VAL A 67 -5.63 -7.68 -11.58
N LYS A 68 -5.25 -7.15 -10.40
CA LYS A 68 -5.38 -7.88 -9.12
C LYS A 68 -6.82 -8.29 -8.84
N THR A 69 -7.01 -9.58 -8.60
CA THR A 69 -8.26 -10.21 -8.16
C THR A 69 -8.16 -10.72 -6.72
N ALA A 70 -9.14 -11.47 -6.23
CA ALA A 70 -9.10 -12.02 -4.87
C ALA A 70 -8.08 -13.15 -4.73
N GLY A 71 -7.81 -13.89 -5.80
CA GLY A 71 -6.86 -15.00 -5.81
C GLY A 71 -5.38 -14.58 -5.78
N PRO A 72 -4.46 -15.52 -5.56
CA PRO A 72 -3.02 -15.25 -5.58
C PRO A 72 -2.52 -14.87 -6.97
N HIS A 73 -3.10 -15.44 -8.02
CA HIS A 73 -2.85 -15.16 -9.43
C HIS A 73 -4.13 -14.65 -10.10
N THR A 74 -4.02 -14.03 -11.25
CA THR A 74 -5.17 -13.52 -11.99
C THR A 74 -5.21 -14.19 -13.35
N CYS A 75 -5.81 -15.37 -13.42
CA CYS A 75 -6.15 -16.01 -14.68
C CYS A 75 -7.26 -15.24 -15.42
N PRO A 76 -7.47 -15.46 -16.74
CA PRO A 76 -8.53 -14.79 -17.48
C PRO A 76 -9.91 -14.92 -16.82
N ILE A 77 -10.25 -16.11 -16.30
CA ILE A 77 -11.51 -16.34 -15.58
C ILE A 77 -11.68 -15.42 -14.37
N ASP A 78 -10.60 -15.19 -13.58
CA ASP A 78 -10.64 -14.32 -12.41
C ASP A 78 -10.91 -12.87 -12.79
N GLY A 79 -10.28 -12.42 -13.89
CA GLY A 79 -10.47 -11.08 -14.43
C GLY A 79 -11.90 -10.83 -14.89
N TRP A 80 -12.45 -11.75 -15.71
CA TRP A 80 -13.82 -11.64 -16.20
C TRP A 80 -14.87 -11.72 -15.09
N LEU A 81 -14.68 -12.58 -14.09
CA LEU A 81 -15.56 -12.63 -12.91
C LEU A 81 -15.47 -11.35 -12.06
N THR A 82 -14.28 -10.72 -11.97
CA THR A 82 -14.10 -9.45 -11.30
C THR A 82 -14.86 -8.33 -12.01
N ILE A 83 -14.82 -8.29 -13.35
CA ILE A 83 -15.64 -7.35 -14.14
C ILE A 83 -17.13 -7.65 -13.94
N SER A 84 -17.55 -8.92 -13.93
CA SER A 84 -18.93 -9.33 -13.68
C SER A 84 -19.45 -8.83 -12.31
N ALA A 85 -18.61 -8.92 -11.27
CA ALA A 85 -18.98 -8.58 -9.89
C ALA A 85 -18.83 -7.09 -9.56
N GLY A 86 -17.90 -6.37 -10.20
CA GLY A 86 -17.46 -5.02 -9.79
C GLY A 86 -16.73 -5.00 -8.47
N THR A 87 -16.35 -6.16 -7.97
CA THR A 87 -15.50 -6.41 -6.81
C THR A 87 -14.55 -7.55 -7.12
N ARG A 88 -13.44 -7.68 -6.39
CA ARG A 88 -12.44 -8.71 -6.67
C ARG A 88 -13.01 -10.11 -6.44
N ALA A 89 -13.06 -10.89 -7.52
CA ALA A 89 -13.55 -12.26 -7.52
C ALA A 89 -12.42 -13.29 -7.66
N TRP A 90 -12.72 -14.56 -7.43
CA TRP A 90 -11.80 -15.67 -7.57
C TRP A 90 -12.45 -16.81 -8.37
N GLY A 91 -11.89 -17.15 -9.53
CA GLY A 91 -12.40 -18.17 -10.44
C GLY A 91 -11.48 -19.38 -10.61
N ASN A 92 -10.17 -19.18 -10.57
CA ASN A 92 -9.21 -20.25 -10.77
C ASN A 92 -9.07 -21.17 -9.54
N VAL A 93 -8.63 -22.42 -9.79
CA VAL A 93 -8.27 -23.35 -8.69
C VAL A 93 -6.86 -23.01 -8.21
N PRO A 94 -6.64 -22.89 -6.89
CA PRO A 94 -5.31 -22.66 -6.35
C PRO A 94 -4.30 -23.68 -6.85
N ASP A 95 -3.07 -23.25 -7.08
CA ASP A 95 -1.94 -24.09 -7.49
C ASP A 95 -2.13 -24.87 -8.82
N GLN A 96 -3.12 -24.49 -9.63
CA GLN A 96 -3.33 -25.03 -10.97
C GLN A 96 -3.03 -24.00 -12.05
N PRO A 97 -2.59 -24.42 -13.25
CA PRO A 97 -2.50 -23.56 -14.41
C PRO A 97 -3.82 -22.87 -14.71
N CYS A 98 -3.79 -21.73 -15.40
CA CYS A 98 -5.00 -21.11 -15.92
C CYS A 98 -5.70 -22.05 -16.89
N GLY A 99 -6.95 -22.39 -16.60
CA GLY A 99 -7.78 -23.23 -17.43
C GLY A 99 -8.50 -22.46 -18.54
N ASP A 100 -9.11 -23.19 -19.46
CA ASP A 100 -9.98 -22.62 -20.49
C ASP A 100 -11.22 -21.97 -19.85
N LEU A 101 -11.77 -20.97 -20.56
CA LEU A 101 -13.00 -20.34 -20.14
C LEU A 101 -14.20 -21.29 -20.34
N PRO A 102 -15.21 -21.24 -19.44
CA PRO A 102 -16.37 -22.11 -19.53
C PRO A 102 -17.19 -21.82 -20.79
N ALA A 103 -17.72 -22.87 -21.42
CA ALA A 103 -18.61 -22.74 -22.55
C ALA A 103 -19.98 -22.19 -22.17
N VAL A 104 -20.65 -21.55 -23.13
CA VAL A 104 -22.08 -21.20 -23.03
C VAL A 104 -22.90 -22.27 -23.73
N THR A 105 -23.78 -22.93 -22.99
CA THR A 105 -24.69 -23.95 -23.47
C THR A 105 -26.12 -23.56 -23.15
N ASP A 106 -27.02 -23.56 -24.13
CA ASP A 106 -28.43 -23.17 -23.97
C ASP A 106 -28.64 -21.82 -23.30
N GLY A 107 -27.78 -20.83 -23.64
CA GLY A 107 -27.83 -19.47 -23.10
C GLY A 107 -27.38 -19.35 -21.63
N LYS A 108 -26.64 -20.34 -21.11
CA LYS A 108 -26.13 -20.37 -19.75
C LYS A 108 -24.67 -20.78 -19.70
N ILE A 109 -23.91 -20.20 -18.80
CA ILE A 109 -22.51 -20.57 -18.57
C ILE A 109 -22.44 -21.93 -17.86
N THR A 110 -21.69 -22.85 -18.45
CA THR A 110 -21.49 -24.19 -17.91
C THR A 110 -20.74 -24.13 -16.57
N GLY A 111 -21.28 -24.79 -15.54
CA GLY A 111 -20.63 -24.84 -14.23
C GLY A 111 -20.67 -23.51 -13.43
N TRP A 112 -21.57 -22.57 -13.76
CA TRP A 112 -21.66 -21.27 -13.08
C TRP A 112 -21.75 -21.39 -11.56
N GLN A 113 -22.49 -22.35 -11.04
CA GLN A 113 -22.64 -22.56 -9.60
C GLN A 113 -21.29 -22.80 -8.90
N THR A 114 -20.35 -23.49 -9.54
CA THR A 114 -18.99 -23.71 -8.99
C THR A 114 -18.26 -22.40 -8.73
N TYR A 115 -18.46 -21.38 -9.56
CA TYR A 115 -17.87 -20.05 -9.36
C TYR A 115 -18.58 -19.29 -8.23
N VAL A 116 -19.90 -19.44 -8.09
CA VAL A 116 -20.66 -18.87 -6.97
C VAL A 116 -20.19 -19.48 -5.65
N ASP A 117 -20.11 -20.80 -5.58
CA ASP A 117 -19.67 -21.53 -4.39
C ASP A 117 -18.24 -21.15 -4.00
N ARG A 118 -17.36 -20.93 -4.98
CA ARG A 118 -15.98 -20.48 -4.75
C ARG A 118 -15.89 -19.09 -4.13
N GLN A 119 -16.79 -18.16 -4.49
CA GLN A 119 -16.86 -16.87 -3.80
C GLN A 119 -17.21 -17.04 -2.32
N ALA A 120 -18.11 -17.95 -2.01
CA ALA A 120 -18.51 -18.26 -0.63
C ALA A 120 -17.38 -18.97 0.14
N GLU A 121 -16.74 -19.97 -0.47
CA GLU A 121 -15.63 -20.74 0.12
C GLU A 121 -14.44 -19.85 0.50
N HIS A 122 -14.08 -18.93 -0.38
CA HIS A 122 -12.96 -18.01 -0.15
C HIS A 122 -13.38 -16.68 0.49
N HIS A 123 -14.63 -16.54 0.92
CA HIS A 123 -15.17 -15.35 1.58
C HIS A 123 -14.86 -14.04 0.83
N THR A 124 -14.88 -14.08 -0.51
CA THR A 124 -14.61 -12.89 -1.31
C THR A 124 -15.73 -11.87 -1.21
N GLY A 125 -16.95 -12.31 -0.97
CA GLY A 125 -18.15 -11.49 -1.00
C GLY A 125 -18.46 -10.91 -2.39
N ALA A 126 -17.84 -11.45 -3.47
CA ALA A 126 -18.01 -10.94 -4.81
C ALA A 126 -19.36 -11.37 -5.43
N PRO A 127 -20.28 -10.44 -5.71
CA PRO A 127 -21.58 -10.76 -6.28
C PRO A 127 -21.45 -10.93 -7.81
N ILE A 128 -20.92 -12.06 -8.25
CA ILE A 128 -20.78 -12.37 -9.67
C ILE A 128 -22.16 -12.37 -10.36
N GLY A 129 -22.21 -11.80 -11.56
CA GLY A 129 -23.47 -11.58 -12.29
C GLY A 129 -24.10 -10.21 -12.08
N ARG A 130 -23.51 -9.36 -11.22
CA ARG A 130 -24.01 -7.98 -10.93
C ARG A 130 -24.11 -7.14 -12.20
N LEU A 131 -23.10 -7.14 -13.06
CA LEU A 131 -23.11 -6.33 -14.28
C LEU A 131 -24.28 -6.70 -15.18
N GLY A 132 -24.53 -7.99 -15.40
CA GLY A 132 -25.60 -8.51 -16.25
C GLY A 132 -27.02 -8.22 -15.72
N VAL A 133 -27.18 -8.07 -14.41
CA VAL A 133 -28.47 -7.70 -13.77
C VAL A 133 -28.66 -6.19 -13.72
N SER A 134 -27.59 -5.43 -13.45
CA SER A 134 -27.69 -3.98 -13.29
C SER A 134 -27.89 -3.24 -14.62
N ARG A 135 -27.49 -3.84 -15.76
CA ARG A 135 -27.50 -3.20 -17.08
C ARG A 135 -28.10 -4.15 -18.14
N ASP A 136 -29.43 -4.13 -18.32
CA ASP A 136 -30.16 -5.01 -19.25
C ASP A 136 -29.72 -4.89 -20.72
N ARG A 137 -29.02 -3.79 -21.09
CA ARG A 137 -28.60 -3.50 -22.48
C ARG A 137 -27.09 -3.60 -22.69
N VAL A 138 -26.36 -4.32 -21.81
CA VAL A 138 -24.95 -4.64 -22.07
C VAL A 138 -24.87 -5.87 -22.94
N CYS A 139 -24.20 -5.74 -24.09
CA CYS A 139 -23.93 -6.87 -24.97
C CYS A 139 -22.56 -7.49 -24.67
N GLY A 140 -22.47 -8.83 -24.76
CA GLY A 140 -21.22 -9.58 -24.69
C GLY A 140 -20.83 -10.17 -26.06
N PHE A 141 -19.53 -10.12 -26.39
CA PHE A 141 -18.98 -10.75 -27.58
C PHE A 141 -17.73 -11.57 -27.20
N GLY A 142 -17.77 -12.86 -27.47
CA GLY A 142 -16.72 -13.80 -27.07
C GLY A 142 -16.91 -14.46 -25.72
N PRO A 143 -16.12 -15.52 -25.40
CA PRO A 143 -16.33 -16.36 -24.22
C PRO A 143 -16.16 -15.63 -22.89
N GLY A 144 -15.12 -14.81 -22.74
CA GLY A 144 -14.88 -14.04 -21.51
C GLY A 144 -15.92 -12.95 -21.28
N ALA A 145 -16.39 -12.33 -22.36
CA ALA A 145 -17.47 -11.36 -22.28
C ALA A 145 -18.78 -12.00 -21.80
N ALA A 146 -19.05 -13.26 -22.16
CA ALA A 146 -20.20 -14.00 -21.63
C ALA A 146 -20.19 -14.04 -20.10
N ILE A 147 -19.00 -14.30 -19.50
CA ILE A 147 -18.82 -14.34 -18.05
C ILE A 147 -19.09 -12.96 -17.42
N ALA A 148 -18.57 -11.90 -18.06
CA ALA A 148 -18.74 -10.54 -17.58
C ALA A 148 -20.21 -10.09 -17.56
N VAL A 149 -20.98 -10.43 -18.62
CA VAL A 149 -22.39 -9.99 -18.78
C VAL A 149 -23.41 -11.03 -18.31
N ALA A 150 -22.98 -12.16 -17.76
CA ALA A 150 -23.87 -13.16 -17.17
C ALA A 150 -24.71 -12.55 -16.04
N LYS A 151 -25.92 -13.05 -15.85
CA LYS A 151 -26.75 -12.78 -14.66
C LYS A 151 -26.32 -13.65 -13.49
N THR A 152 -26.88 -13.40 -12.34
CA THR A 152 -26.53 -14.12 -11.09
C THR A 152 -26.79 -15.62 -11.17
N ASP A 153 -27.73 -16.08 -12.00
CA ASP A 153 -28.02 -17.49 -12.26
C ASP A 153 -27.16 -18.10 -13.40
N GLY A 154 -26.24 -17.32 -13.97
CA GLY A 154 -25.36 -17.70 -15.08
C GLY A 154 -26.01 -17.60 -16.46
N THR A 155 -27.24 -17.08 -16.58
CA THR A 155 -27.88 -16.86 -17.89
C THR A 155 -27.25 -15.67 -18.61
N VAL A 156 -27.12 -15.79 -19.95
CA VAL A 156 -26.51 -14.79 -20.82
C VAL A 156 -27.49 -14.43 -21.92
N ALA A 157 -28.21 -13.29 -21.76
CA ALA A 157 -29.28 -12.91 -22.68
C ALA A 157 -28.79 -12.22 -23.96
N ASN A 158 -27.82 -11.30 -23.85
CA ASN A 158 -27.33 -10.44 -24.93
C ASN A 158 -25.91 -10.79 -25.34
N TRP A 159 -25.66 -12.02 -25.76
CA TRP A 159 -24.32 -12.50 -26.07
C TRP A 159 -24.23 -13.06 -27.49
N SER A 160 -23.02 -13.01 -28.06
CA SER A 160 -22.64 -13.69 -29.30
C SER A 160 -21.24 -14.30 -29.13
N PRO A 161 -20.99 -15.49 -29.73
CA PRO A 161 -19.68 -16.16 -29.60
C PRO A 161 -18.56 -15.38 -30.31
N GLU A 162 -18.87 -14.60 -31.32
CA GLU A 162 -17.95 -13.77 -32.09
C GLU A 162 -18.40 -12.31 -32.08
N PHE A 163 -17.47 -11.40 -32.37
CA PHE A 163 -17.76 -9.99 -32.51
C PHE A 163 -18.67 -9.72 -33.71
N ASP A 164 -19.72 -8.93 -33.51
CA ASP A 164 -20.72 -8.55 -34.51
C ASP A 164 -20.92 -7.02 -34.44
N ASP A 165 -20.33 -6.31 -35.38
CA ASP A 165 -20.39 -4.85 -35.48
C ASP A 165 -21.81 -4.33 -35.75
N SER A 166 -22.62 -5.09 -36.50
CA SER A 166 -24.01 -4.74 -36.80
C SER A 166 -24.88 -4.83 -35.52
N LYS A 167 -24.69 -5.86 -34.72
CA LYS A 167 -25.33 -5.99 -33.39
C LYS A 167 -24.86 -4.90 -32.44
N LEU A 168 -23.55 -4.62 -32.45
CA LEU A 168 -22.99 -3.52 -31.65
C LEU A 168 -23.59 -2.17 -32.05
N ALA A 169 -23.75 -1.87 -33.33
CA ALA A 169 -24.31 -0.62 -33.83
C ALA A 169 -25.82 -0.48 -33.55
N SER A 170 -26.51 -1.58 -33.29
CA SER A 170 -27.96 -1.58 -33.04
C SER A 170 -28.32 -0.86 -31.74
N THR A 171 -29.57 -0.37 -31.69
CA THR A 171 -30.12 0.23 -30.45
C THR A 171 -30.37 -0.79 -29.33
N ALA A 172 -30.30 -2.09 -29.63
CA ALA A 172 -30.42 -3.15 -28.63
C ALA A 172 -29.20 -3.21 -27.68
N CYS A 173 -27.99 -2.85 -28.19
CA CYS A 173 -26.79 -2.72 -27.37
C CYS A 173 -26.60 -1.29 -26.88
N GLY A 174 -26.70 -1.10 -25.58
CA GLY A 174 -26.31 0.15 -24.90
C GLY A 174 -24.79 0.25 -24.75
N ASP A 175 -24.22 -0.54 -23.86
CA ASP A 175 -22.77 -0.71 -23.68
C ASP A 175 -22.35 -2.12 -24.16
N ALA A 176 -21.06 -2.37 -24.32
CA ALA A 176 -20.60 -3.69 -24.76
C ALA A 176 -19.30 -4.12 -24.07
N ILE A 177 -19.19 -5.42 -23.85
CA ILE A 177 -17.94 -6.09 -23.43
C ILE A 177 -17.53 -7.02 -24.56
N VAL A 178 -16.29 -6.93 -24.99
CA VAL A 178 -15.71 -7.74 -26.08
C VAL A 178 -14.51 -8.50 -25.50
N ASP A 179 -14.49 -9.80 -25.66
CA ASP A 179 -13.30 -10.62 -25.41
C ASP A 179 -12.55 -10.80 -26.73
N ALA A 180 -11.38 -10.22 -26.83
CA ALA A 180 -10.52 -10.31 -28.01
C ALA A 180 -9.68 -11.60 -28.05
N GLY A 181 -9.87 -12.50 -27.06
CA GLY A 181 -9.01 -13.65 -26.86
C GLY A 181 -7.71 -13.30 -26.11
N ALA A 182 -7.07 -14.33 -25.57
CA ALA A 182 -5.83 -14.17 -24.83
C ALA A 182 -4.63 -13.96 -25.78
N MET A 183 -3.66 -13.12 -25.34
CA MET A 183 -2.40 -12.96 -26.05
C MET A 183 -1.58 -14.26 -25.96
N PRO A 184 -1.16 -14.88 -27.07
CA PRO A 184 -0.38 -16.12 -27.04
C PRO A 184 0.96 -15.93 -26.33
N LEU A 185 1.43 -16.96 -25.61
CA LEU A 185 2.70 -16.88 -24.87
C LEU A 185 3.93 -16.78 -25.78
N ARG A 186 3.91 -17.38 -26.94
CA ARG A 186 5.07 -17.48 -27.86
C ARG A 186 4.70 -17.18 -29.31
N GLU A 187 4.16 -18.15 -30.01
CA GLU A 187 3.81 -18.02 -31.44
C GLU A 187 2.44 -17.36 -31.65
N GLY A 188 2.22 -16.66 -32.77
CA GLY A 188 0.95 -16.02 -33.10
C GLY A 188 0.69 -14.68 -32.40
N ARG A 189 1.67 -14.13 -31.66
CA ARG A 189 1.47 -12.89 -30.89
C ARG A 189 1.29 -11.66 -31.80
N ASP A 190 1.93 -11.65 -33.00
CA ASP A 190 1.78 -10.56 -33.96
C ASP A 190 0.38 -10.58 -34.61
N GLU A 191 -0.14 -11.76 -34.95
CA GLU A 191 -1.52 -11.92 -35.43
C GLU A 191 -2.53 -11.48 -34.37
N ALA A 192 -2.31 -11.85 -33.12
CA ALA A 192 -3.16 -11.42 -32.01
C ALA A 192 -3.15 -9.89 -31.85
N ARG A 193 -1.98 -9.22 -31.91
CA ARG A 193 -1.87 -7.76 -31.87
C ARG A 193 -2.65 -7.10 -32.99
N LYS A 194 -2.52 -7.63 -34.23
CA LYS A 194 -3.26 -7.13 -35.37
C LYS A 194 -4.77 -7.33 -35.19
N HIS A 195 -5.19 -8.50 -34.72
CA HIS A 195 -6.59 -8.78 -34.42
C HIS A 195 -7.17 -7.79 -33.40
N VAL A 196 -6.44 -7.51 -32.33
CA VAL A 196 -6.83 -6.50 -31.31
C VAL A 196 -6.97 -5.11 -31.95
N ALA A 197 -6.02 -4.69 -32.80
CA ALA A 197 -6.09 -3.40 -33.49
C ALA A 197 -7.30 -3.32 -34.44
N ASP A 198 -7.60 -4.39 -35.18
CA ASP A 198 -8.75 -4.49 -36.08
C ASP A 198 -10.07 -4.42 -35.31
N LEU A 199 -10.18 -5.12 -34.18
CA LEU A 199 -11.35 -5.03 -33.28
C LEU A 199 -11.57 -3.62 -32.74
N VAL A 200 -10.50 -2.92 -32.33
CA VAL A 200 -10.59 -1.51 -31.88
C VAL A 200 -11.11 -0.64 -33.03
N ALA A 201 -10.63 -0.83 -34.25
CA ALA A 201 -11.09 -0.06 -35.41
C ALA A 201 -12.57 -0.31 -35.73
N GLN A 202 -13.02 -1.57 -35.72
CA GLN A 202 -14.40 -1.97 -35.93
C GLN A 202 -15.33 -1.42 -34.84
N ALA A 203 -14.94 -1.57 -33.56
CA ALA A 203 -15.73 -1.06 -32.44
C ALA A 203 -15.89 0.48 -32.50
N ARG A 204 -14.86 1.20 -32.90
CA ARG A 204 -14.94 2.65 -33.14
C ARG A 204 -15.86 3.02 -34.30
N ALA A 205 -15.82 2.29 -35.37
CA ALA A 205 -16.70 2.51 -36.54
C ALA A 205 -18.19 2.30 -36.16
N ALA A 206 -18.49 1.35 -35.28
CA ALA A 206 -19.82 1.11 -34.74
C ALA A 206 -20.32 2.19 -33.76
N GLY A 207 -19.46 3.13 -33.36
CA GLY A 207 -19.76 4.27 -32.51
C GLY A 207 -19.60 3.96 -30.99
N GLY A 208 -19.10 4.91 -30.28
CA GLY A 208 -18.91 4.83 -28.83
C GLY A 208 -17.46 5.07 -28.37
N TRP A 209 -17.28 5.12 -27.06
CA TRP A 209 -15.97 5.17 -26.41
C TRP A 209 -15.40 3.76 -26.30
N VAL A 210 -14.20 3.55 -26.80
CA VAL A 210 -13.54 2.23 -26.74
C VAL A 210 -12.51 2.25 -25.62
N LEU A 211 -12.65 1.32 -24.69
CA LEU A 211 -11.67 1.07 -23.62
C LEU A 211 -10.97 -0.26 -23.89
N LEU A 212 -9.72 -0.20 -24.35
CA LEU A 212 -8.87 -1.38 -24.55
C LEU A 212 -8.11 -1.68 -23.28
N VAL A 213 -8.29 -2.87 -22.69
CA VAL A 213 -7.72 -3.23 -21.39
C VAL A 213 -7.19 -4.66 -21.35
N GLY A 214 -6.15 -4.88 -20.56
CA GLY A 214 -5.80 -6.20 -20.09
C GLY A 214 -6.79 -6.68 -19.02
N VAL A 215 -7.16 -7.96 -19.04
CA VAL A 215 -8.18 -8.52 -18.13
C VAL A 215 -7.59 -9.52 -17.14
N GLY A 216 -6.45 -10.08 -17.44
CA GLY A 216 -5.79 -11.10 -16.61
C GLY A 216 -4.48 -11.50 -17.25
N GLN A 217 -3.89 -12.57 -16.75
CA GLN A 217 -2.64 -13.14 -17.23
C GLN A 217 -2.89 -14.51 -17.86
N GLU A 218 -2.03 -14.92 -18.78
CA GLU A 218 -2.20 -16.17 -19.52
C GLU A 218 -1.84 -17.40 -18.68
N THR A 219 -0.99 -17.22 -17.65
CA THR A 219 -0.53 -18.32 -16.81
C THR A 219 -0.65 -17.97 -15.33
N ALA A 220 -0.89 -18.98 -14.50
CA ALA A 220 -0.91 -18.82 -13.05
C ALA A 220 0.46 -18.45 -12.47
N ASP A 221 1.56 -18.79 -13.16
CA ASP A 221 2.92 -18.48 -12.74
C ASP A 221 3.36 -17.05 -13.08
N ALA A 222 2.60 -16.34 -13.93
CA ALA A 222 2.90 -14.96 -14.27
C ALA A 222 2.63 -14.06 -13.05
N HIS A 223 3.54 -13.12 -12.79
CA HIS A 223 3.32 -12.10 -11.78
C HIS A 223 2.19 -11.17 -12.22
N GLN A 224 1.42 -10.71 -11.25
CA GLN A 224 0.33 -9.78 -11.50
C GLN A 224 0.91 -8.43 -11.90
N GLN A 225 0.83 -8.13 -13.19
CA GLN A 225 1.39 -6.92 -13.80
C GLN A 225 0.30 -5.89 -14.05
N THR A 226 0.72 -4.64 -14.21
CA THR A 226 -0.13 -3.59 -14.74
C THR A 226 -0.18 -3.70 -16.24
N LEU A 227 -1.37 -3.92 -16.78
CA LEU A 227 -1.60 -4.06 -18.21
C LEU A 227 -2.08 -2.75 -18.83
N VAL A 228 -2.09 -2.70 -20.16
CA VAL A 228 -2.51 -1.54 -20.94
C VAL A 228 -3.96 -1.14 -20.67
N ALA A 229 -4.23 0.16 -20.60
CA ALA A 229 -5.58 0.72 -20.66
C ALA A 229 -5.56 1.95 -21.55
N MET A 230 -6.44 2.00 -22.57
CA MET A 230 -6.58 3.12 -23.51
C MET A 230 -8.06 3.38 -23.75
N GLN A 231 -8.46 4.63 -23.75
CA GLN A 231 -9.82 5.03 -24.09
C GLN A 231 -9.80 5.98 -25.30
N LEU A 232 -10.67 5.73 -26.28
CA LEU A 232 -10.78 6.46 -27.54
C LEU A 232 -12.19 6.99 -27.74
N PRO A 233 -12.40 8.12 -28.42
CA PRO A 233 -11.41 9.16 -28.78
C PRO A 233 -11.21 10.17 -27.65
N PRO A 234 -10.08 10.86 -27.58
CA PRO A 234 -9.91 11.99 -26.69
C PRO A 234 -10.48 13.25 -27.32
N ASP A 235 -11.44 13.87 -26.70
CA ASP A 235 -12.07 15.11 -27.23
C ASP A 235 -11.17 16.33 -27.08
N ASN A 236 -10.33 16.37 -26.03
CA ASN A 236 -9.47 17.51 -25.68
C ASN A 236 -7.97 17.17 -25.68
N GLY A 237 -7.55 16.23 -26.52
CA GLY A 237 -6.20 15.70 -26.54
C GLY A 237 -5.94 14.57 -25.53
N PRO A 238 -4.84 13.81 -25.72
CA PRO A 238 -4.49 12.70 -24.85
C PRO A 238 -4.24 13.15 -23.40
N ARG A 239 -4.76 12.38 -22.44
CA ARG A 239 -4.62 12.58 -21.00
C ARG A 239 -4.30 11.27 -20.28
N TRP A 240 -3.94 11.34 -19.00
CA TRP A 240 -3.80 10.18 -18.17
C TRP A 240 -5.16 9.66 -17.71
N LEU A 241 -5.41 8.35 -17.87
CA LEU A 241 -6.52 7.65 -17.22
C LEU A 241 -6.27 7.59 -15.72
N THR A 242 -7.32 7.74 -14.94
CA THR A 242 -7.31 7.60 -13.49
C THR A 242 -8.70 7.24 -12.99
N SER A 243 -8.83 6.95 -11.69
CA SER A 243 -10.10 6.76 -11.01
C SER A 243 -9.98 7.21 -9.55
N ASP A 244 -11.11 7.43 -8.88
CA ASP A 244 -11.09 7.73 -7.44
C ASP A 244 -10.67 6.53 -6.59
N SER A 245 -10.70 5.31 -7.14
CA SER A 245 -10.22 4.10 -6.49
C SER A 245 -8.68 4.04 -6.44
N THR A 246 -8.00 4.55 -7.47
CA THR A 246 -6.53 4.55 -7.55
C THR A 246 -5.92 5.90 -7.18
N ARG A 247 -6.59 7.00 -7.49
CA ARG A 247 -6.14 8.41 -7.29
C ARG A 247 -4.76 8.67 -7.87
N ARG A 248 -4.40 7.94 -8.93
CA ARG A 248 -3.09 8.05 -9.60
C ARG A 248 -3.24 8.28 -11.08
N PRO A 249 -2.63 9.35 -11.60
CA PRO A 249 -2.52 9.55 -13.03
C PRO A 249 -1.88 8.34 -13.71
N GLY A 250 -2.48 7.86 -14.79
CA GLY A 250 -2.00 6.71 -15.54
C GLY A 250 -2.23 5.35 -14.88
N MET A 251 -3.17 5.24 -13.91
CA MET A 251 -3.45 3.98 -13.22
C MET A 251 -4.96 3.80 -12.97
N ILE A 252 -5.48 2.64 -13.37
CA ILE A 252 -6.84 2.16 -13.06
C ILE A 252 -6.78 0.72 -12.55
N GLN A 253 -7.91 0.14 -12.13
CA GLN A 253 -8.01 -1.27 -11.75
C GLN A 253 -9.22 -1.96 -12.39
N LEU A 254 -9.25 -3.30 -12.41
CA LEU A 254 -10.32 -4.07 -13.07
C LEU A 254 -11.73 -3.69 -12.61
N THR A 255 -11.91 -3.44 -11.33
CA THR A 255 -13.20 -3.07 -10.75
C THR A 255 -13.71 -1.70 -11.24
N ASP A 256 -12.81 -0.82 -11.71
CA ASP A 256 -13.18 0.48 -12.28
C ASP A 256 -13.92 0.35 -13.60
N ILE A 257 -13.66 -0.75 -14.34
CA ILE A 257 -14.37 -1.06 -15.59
C ILE A 257 -15.87 -1.18 -15.32
N THR A 258 -16.24 -1.99 -14.34
CA THR A 258 -17.65 -2.20 -13.97
C THR A 258 -18.29 -0.91 -13.47
N ALA A 259 -17.60 -0.15 -12.62
CA ALA A 259 -18.09 1.14 -12.14
C ALA A 259 -18.33 2.11 -13.30
N THR A 260 -17.44 2.12 -14.31
CA THR A 260 -17.57 2.97 -15.50
C THR A 260 -18.74 2.55 -16.38
N VAL A 261 -18.92 1.25 -16.64
CA VAL A 261 -20.05 0.74 -17.43
C VAL A 261 -21.39 0.99 -16.74
N LEU A 262 -21.41 0.86 -15.42
CA LEU A 262 -22.62 1.12 -14.59
C LEU A 262 -22.85 2.61 -14.33
N ARG A 263 -21.90 3.49 -14.63
CA ARG A 263 -21.96 4.95 -14.36
C ARG A 263 -22.29 5.24 -12.87
N GLY A 264 -21.63 4.50 -11.98
CA GLY A 264 -21.89 4.58 -10.53
C GLY A 264 -23.25 4.03 -10.08
N GLU A 265 -24.16 3.71 -11.00
CA GLU A 265 -25.51 3.19 -10.73
C GLU A 265 -25.50 1.66 -10.57
N ALA A 266 -24.81 1.12 -9.58
CA ALA A 266 -24.87 -0.31 -9.31
C ALA A 266 -26.19 -0.68 -8.61
N LYS A 267 -27.03 -1.46 -9.27
CA LYS A 267 -28.06 -2.21 -8.57
C LYS A 267 -27.39 -3.25 -7.68
N SER A 268 -27.91 -3.36 -6.49
CA SER A 268 -27.51 -4.34 -5.52
C SER A 268 -28.09 -5.69 -5.84
N VAL A 269 -27.24 -6.68 -5.83
CA VAL A 269 -27.66 -8.07 -5.90
C VAL A 269 -26.95 -8.85 -4.80
N ASP A 270 -27.71 -9.30 -3.80
CA ASP A 270 -27.29 -10.31 -2.87
C ASP A 270 -27.17 -11.65 -3.63
N PRO A 271 -26.16 -12.54 -3.34
CA PRO A 271 -26.10 -13.90 -3.86
C PRO A 271 -27.37 -14.74 -3.66
N ALA A 272 -28.22 -14.32 -2.70
CA ALA A 272 -29.54 -14.91 -2.44
C ALA A 272 -30.67 -14.28 -3.26
N GLY A 273 -30.37 -13.34 -4.20
CA GLY A 273 -31.38 -12.73 -5.07
C GLY A 273 -32.15 -11.55 -4.44
N SER A 274 -31.74 -11.06 -3.29
CA SER A 274 -32.36 -9.88 -2.66
C SER A 274 -31.65 -8.60 -3.10
N GLU A 275 -32.42 -7.57 -3.48
CA GLU A 275 -31.92 -6.28 -3.95
C GLU A 275 -31.39 -5.42 -2.77
N LYS A 276 -30.16 -5.67 -2.33
CA LYS A 276 -29.44 -4.77 -1.40
C LYS A 276 -28.16 -4.25 -2.04
N ALA A 277 -27.99 -2.92 -2.07
CA ALA A 277 -26.80 -2.28 -2.66
C ALA A 277 -25.54 -2.54 -1.82
N GLY A 278 -24.66 -3.43 -2.32
CA GLY A 278 -23.28 -3.44 -1.86
C GLY A 278 -22.45 -2.42 -2.67
N PRO A 279 -21.50 -1.69 -2.06
CA PRO A 279 -20.63 -0.77 -2.79
C PRO A 279 -19.80 -1.51 -3.85
N LEU A 280 -19.47 -0.82 -4.94
CA LEU A 280 -18.42 -1.22 -5.87
C LEU A 280 -17.06 -0.99 -5.21
N ASP A 281 -16.10 -1.88 -5.44
CA ASP A 281 -14.70 -1.64 -5.02
C ASP A 281 -13.98 -0.68 -5.98
N GLY A 282 -14.50 -0.51 -7.21
CA GLY A 282 -14.04 0.42 -8.22
C GLY A 282 -14.77 1.75 -8.20
N ALA A 283 -14.23 2.71 -8.94
CA ALA A 283 -14.81 4.01 -9.22
C ALA A 283 -14.77 4.29 -10.73
N GLU A 284 -15.59 5.24 -11.19
CA GLU A 284 -15.61 5.61 -12.60
C GLU A 284 -14.23 6.08 -13.07
N ILE A 285 -13.87 5.67 -14.30
CA ILE A 285 -12.64 6.11 -14.95
C ILE A 285 -12.84 7.54 -15.45
N HIS A 286 -11.88 8.41 -15.13
CA HIS A 286 -11.85 9.78 -15.58
C HIS A 286 -10.44 10.19 -16.03
N PHE A 287 -10.26 11.43 -16.48
CA PHE A 287 -9.02 11.89 -17.08
C PHE A 287 -8.37 12.97 -16.20
N THR A 288 -7.04 12.98 -16.17
CA THR A 288 -6.28 13.97 -15.43
C THR A 288 -4.96 14.32 -16.13
N GLY A 289 -4.54 15.56 -15.99
CA GLY A 289 -3.29 16.04 -16.56
C GLY A 289 -3.20 15.88 -18.08
N ASP A 290 -2.28 16.56 -18.71
CA ASP A 290 -2.09 16.49 -20.15
C ASP A 290 -0.94 15.55 -20.50
N LEU A 291 -1.10 14.78 -21.57
CA LEU A 291 -0.06 13.98 -22.19
C LEU A 291 0.59 14.81 -23.29
N HIS A 292 1.70 15.50 -22.97
CA HIS A 292 2.42 16.36 -23.92
C HIS A 292 3.50 15.62 -24.72
N THR A 293 3.60 14.29 -24.60
CA THR A 293 4.66 13.48 -25.20
C THR A 293 4.14 12.62 -26.34
N ASN A 294 5.06 12.22 -27.23
CA ASN A 294 4.74 11.28 -28.29
C ASN A 294 4.53 9.84 -27.75
N ALA A 295 3.95 8.96 -28.57
CA ALA A 295 3.64 7.59 -28.18
C ALA A 295 4.85 6.84 -27.63
N ALA A 296 6.04 6.99 -28.19
CA ALA A 296 7.24 6.30 -27.76
C ALA A 296 7.59 6.67 -26.29
N ALA A 297 7.53 7.94 -25.94
CA ALA A 297 7.81 8.39 -24.58
C ALA A 297 6.73 7.92 -23.58
N VAL A 298 5.47 7.86 -23.99
CA VAL A 298 4.37 7.32 -23.15
C VAL A 298 4.57 5.82 -22.92
N ILE A 299 4.90 5.06 -23.95
CA ILE A 299 5.16 3.61 -23.85
C ILE A 299 6.37 3.37 -22.92
N GLU A 300 7.46 4.13 -23.10
CA GLU A 300 8.64 4.05 -22.23
C GLU A 300 8.28 4.31 -20.78
N ASP A 301 7.50 5.36 -20.51
CA ASP A 301 7.06 5.68 -19.14
C ASP A 301 6.21 4.55 -18.52
N ARG A 302 5.36 3.88 -19.29
CA ARG A 302 4.56 2.75 -18.80
C ARG A 302 5.41 1.49 -18.57
N LEU A 303 6.38 1.23 -19.41
CA LEU A 303 7.35 0.13 -19.21
C LEU A 303 8.21 0.39 -17.96
N ASP A 304 8.67 1.61 -17.77
CA ASP A 304 9.36 2.04 -16.56
C ASP A 304 8.50 1.83 -15.30
N ALA A 305 7.22 2.20 -15.37
CA ALA A 305 6.28 2.01 -14.27
C ALA A 305 6.13 0.53 -13.91
N ASN A 306 6.04 -0.37 -14.90
CA ASN A 306 5.97 -1.81 -14.65
C ASN A 306 7.23 -2.32 -13.91
N GLN A 307 8.44 -1.93 -14.35
CA GLN A 307 9.68 -2.28 -13.65
C GLN A 307 9.69 -1.78 -12.20
N ARG A 308 9.22 -0.55 -11.96
CA ARG A 308 9.11 0.02 -10.62
C ARG A 308 8.15 -0.73 -9.71
N PHE A 309 7.15 -1.41 -10.25
CA PHE A 309 6.15 -2.14 -9.47
C PHE A 309 6.52 -3.60 -9.21
N GLU A 310 7.23 -4.24 -10.15
CA GLU A 310 7.56 -5.67 -10.08
C GLU A 310 8.80 -5.96 -9.22
N GLN A 311 9.85 -5.13 -9.33
CA GLN A 311 11.15 -5.40 -8.72
C GLN A 311 11.24 -5.25 -7.19
N PRO A 312 10.52 -4.32 -6.53
CA PRO A 312 10.77 -4.02 -5.12
C PRO A 312 10.61 -5.20 -4.17
N ARG A 313 9.61 -6.06 -4.39
CA ARG A 313 9.29 -7.14 -3.46
C ARG A 313 10.32 -8.27 -3.40
N PRO A 314 10.79 -8.84 -4.53
CA PRO A 314 11.87 -9.83 -4.50
C PRO A 314 13.18 -9.23 -3.96
N VAL A 315 13.47 -7.95 -4.29
CA VAL A 315 14.69 -7.27 -3.83
C VAL A 315 14.67 -6.99 -2.33
N LEU A 316 13.50 -6.72 -1.72
CA LEU A 316 13.35 -6.49 -0.28
C LEU A 316 13.97 -7.63 0.55
N PHE A 317 13.68 -8.88 0.18
CA PHE A 317 14.21 -10.05 0.91
C PHE A 317 15.73 -10.14 0.82
N ALA A 318 16.31 -9.87 -0.36
CA ALA A 318 17.76 -9.89 -0.56
C ALA A 318 18.45 -8.78 0.25
N VAL A 319 17.90 -7.55 0.25
CA VAL A 319 18.41 -6.42 1.03
C VAL A 319 18.31 -6.72 2.52
N ALA A 320 17.13 -7.16 3.00
CA ALA A 320 16.91 -7.47 4.40
C ALA A 320 17.87 -8.58 4.89
N LEU A 321 18.03 -9.66 4.13
CA LEU A 321 18.95 -10.75 4.45
C LEU A 321 20.41 -10.25 4.53
N THR A 322 20.82 -9.38 3.61
CA THR A 322 22.17 -8.81 3.60
C THR A 322 22.42 -7.93 4.82
N ILE A 323 21.50 -7.01 5.12
CA ILE A 323 21.67 -6.07 6.24
C ILE A 323 21.62 -6.80 7.57
N VAL A 324 20.60 -7.64 7.80
CA VAL A 324 20.46 -8.42 9.05
C VAL A 324 21.60 -9.44 9.19
N GLY A 325 22.00 -10.08 8.09
CA GLY A 325 23.15 -10.98 8.10
C GLY A 325 24.47 -10.28 8.50
N ALA A 326 24.73 -9.11 7.91
CA ALA A 326 25.89 -8.29 8.28
C ALA A 326 25.83 -7.82 9.74
N GLU A 327 24.65 -7.44 10.22
CA GLU A 327 24.40 -7.05 11.61
C GLU A 327 24.72 -8.20 12.57
N VAL A 328 24.15 -9.39 12.32
CA VAL A 328 24.39 -10.59 13.13
C VAL A 328 25.87 -10.95 13.16
N LEU A 329 26.54 -10.97 12.00
CA LEU A 329 27.97 -11.25 11.91
C LEU A 329 28.81 -10.24 12.67
N ALA A 330 28.48 -8.95 12.59
CA ALA A 330 29.18 -7.90 13.31
C ALA A 330 28.98 -8.01 14.85
N LEU A 331 27.76 -8.34 15.29
CA LEU A 331 27.46 -8.59 16.70
C LEU A 331 28.16 -9.84 17.21
N VAL A 332 28.16 -10.94 16.49
CA VAL A 332 28.90 -12.17 16.85
C VAL A 332 30.39 -11.88 16.93
N TRP A 333 30.95 -11.18 15.97
CA TRP A 333 32.35 -10.76 16.01
C TRP A 333 32.66 -9.91 17.24
N PHE A 334 31.77 -8.97 17.61
CA PHE A 334 31.89 -8.18 18.82
C PHE A 334 31.84 -9.04 20.10
N LEU A 335 30.91 -10.01 20.18
CA LEU A 335 30.78 -10.90 21.33
C LEU A 335 32.02 -11.79 21.53
N ILE A 336 32.67 -12.23 20.44
CA ILE A 336 33.89 -13.06 20.46
C ILE A 336 35.11 -12.21 20.80
N ARG A 337 35.31 -11.08 20.11
CA ARG A 337 36.57 -10.32 20.20
C ARG A 337 36.55 -9.23 21.27
N ARG A 338 35.39 -8.67 21.58
CA ARG A 338 35.17 -7.57 22.55
C ARG A 338 36.13 -6.39 22.42
N SER A 339 36.66 -6.17 21.21
CA SER A 339 37.61 -5.11 20.89
C SER A 339 36.91 -3.79 20.54
N PRO A 340 37.57 -2.63 20.64
CA PRO A 340 37.03 -1.37 20.18
C PRO A 340 36.67 -1.36 18.69
N ALA A 341 37.45 -2.08 17.87
CA ALA A 341 37.19 -2.21 16.42
C ALA A 341 35.89 -2.98 16.16
N SER A 342 35.75 -4.20 16.74
CA SER A 342 34.54 -5.01 16.56
C SER A 342 33.29 -4.31 17.09
N ARG A 343 33.42 -3.54 18.18
CA ARG A 343 32.33 -2.70 18.70
C ARG A 343 31.92 -1.60 17.72
N ARG A 344 32.88 -0.88 17.11
CA ARG A 344 32.59 0.17 16.11
C ARG A 344 31.89 -0.42 14.89
N THR A 345 32.34 -1.58 14.42
CA THR A 345 31.69 -2.27 13.30
C THR A 345 30.27 -2.70 13.64
N ALA A 346 30.03 -3.27 14.82
CA ALA A 346 28.69 -3.66 15.25
C ALA A 346 27.76 -2.44 15.36
N VAL A 347 28.22 -1.34 15.97
CA VAL A 347 27.46 -0.09 16.03
C VAL A 347 27.15 0.43 14.62
N PHE A 348 28.10 0.39 13.70
CA PHE A 348 27.89 0.83 12.33
C PHE A 348 26.86 -0.04 11.58
N ALA A 349 26.94 -1.37 11.70
CA ALA A 349 25.98 -2.29 11.10
C ALA A 349 24.55 -2.03 11.60
N LEU A 350 24.39 -1.82 12.91
CA LEU A 350 23.09 -1.44 13.50
C LEU A 350 22.56 -0.09 12.99
N LEU A 351 23.44 0.88 12.72
CA LEU A 351 23.04 2.15 12.11
C LEU A 351 22.67 1.98 10.64
N VAL A 352 23.30 1.05 9.90
CA VAL A 352 22.91 0.71 8.51
C VAL A 352 21.48 0.18 8.46
N GLN A 353 21.06 -0.64 9.43
CA GLN A 353 19.65 -1.04 9.58
C GLN A 353 18.73 0.18 9.72
N GLY A 354 19.11 1.16 10.53
CA GLY A 354 18.35 2.42 10.63
C GLY A 354 18.32 3.21 9.31
N GLY A 355 19.43 3.22 8.58
CA GLY A 355 19.53 3.84 7.25
C GLY A 355 18.66 3.17 6.19
N PHE A 356 18.41 1.87 6.32
CA PHE A 356 17.52 1.11 5.43
C PHE A 356 16.09 1.69 5.40
N PHE A 357 15.55 2.08 6.56
CA PHE A 357 14.21 2.69 6.65
C PHE A 357 14.10 4.07 5.98
N ILE A 358 15.21 4.70 5.65
CA ILE A 358 15.27 5.90 4.81
C ILE A 358 15.47 5.49 3.34
N ALA A 359 16.36 4.54 3.09
CA ALA A 359 16.76 4.10 1.76
C ALA A 359 15.62 3.50 0.95
N VAL A 360 14.69 2.78 1.61
CA VAL A 360 13.49 2.19 1.00
C VAL A 360 12.69 3.23 0.20
N PHE A 361 12.60 4.45 0.70
CA PHE A 361 11.87 5.54 0.06
C PHE A 361 12.77 6.36 -0.86
N LEU A 362 13.97 6.74 -0.42
CA LEU A 362 14.88 7.55 -1.22
C LEU A 362 15.37 6.85 -2.49
N ALA A 363 15.39 5.53 -2.54
CA ALA A 363 15.69 4.79 -3.77
C ALA A 363 14.74 5.21 -4.92
N GLN A 364 13.51 5.61 -4.63
CA GLN A 364 12.54 6.07 -5.63
C GLN A 364 12.87 7.45 -6.23
N ALA A 365 13.79 8.19 -5.63
CA ALA A 365 14.32 9.44 -6.22
C ALA A 365 15.40 9.21 -7.28
N THR A 366 15.81 7.96 -7.49
CA THR A 366 16.75 7.55 -8.55
C THR A 366 16.01 6.85 -9.69
N VAL A 367 16.67 6.70 -10.84
CA VAL A 367 16.09 6.04 -12.02
C VAL A 367 16.61 4.59 -12.16
N TRP A 368 16.73 3.86 -11.05
CA TRP A 368 17.30 2.51 -10.97
C TRP A 368 16.66 1.51 -11.98
N TRP A 369 15.39 1.70 -12.33
CA TRP A 369 14.65 0.85 -13.25
C TRP A 369 15.12 0.96 -14.71
N ARG A 370 15.83 2.05 -15.08
CA ARG A 370 16.44 2.26 -16.39
C ARG A 370 17.88 1.75 -16.48
N TRP A 371 18.46 1.33 -15.37
CA TRP A 371 19.83 0.82 -15.34
C TRP A 371 19.86 -0.67 -15.74
N PRO A 372 21.02 -1.19 -16.23
CA PRO A 372 21.18 -2.62 -16.49
C PRO A 372 20.81 -3.42 -15.24
N SER A 373 20.04 -4.51 -15.41
CA SER A 373 19.59 -5.37 -14.31
C SER A 373 18.84 -4.59 -13.21
N PRO A 374 17.61 -4.12 -13.44
CA PRO A 374 16.87 -3.25 -12.53
C PRO A 374 16.80 -3.75 -11.08
N GLY A 375 16.61 -5.07 -10.88
CA GLY A 375 16.59 -5.66 -9.54
C GLY A 375 17.92 -5.51 -8.79
N PHE A 376 19.06 -5.76 -9.47
CA PHE A 376 20.38 -5.54 -8.88
C PHE A 376 20.66 -4.05 -8.65
N SER A 377 20.22 -3.19 -9.56
CA SER A 377 20.37 -1.73 -9.42
C SER A 377 19.62 -1.20 -8.22
N LEU A 378 18.36 -1.62 -8.01
CA LEU A 378 17.58 -1.29 -6.83
C LEU A 378 18.24 -1.80 -5.54
N TYR A 379 18.75 -3.04 -5.55
CA TYR A 379 19.51 -3.61 -4.43
C TYR A 379 20.72 -2.74 -4.09
N ALA A 380 21.56 -2.44 -5.06
CA ALA A 380 22.80 -1.69 -4.87
C ALA A 380 22.53 -0.25 -4.39
N VAL A 381 21.53 0.43 -4.98
CA VAL A 381 21.09 1.78 -4.56
C VAL A 381 20.61 1.76 -3.10
N THR A 382 19.79 0.80 -2.74
CA THR A 382 19.23 0.72 -1.37
C THR A 382 20.31 0.45 -0.34
N ILE A 383 21.21 -0.51 -0.61
CA ILE A 383 22.38 -0.75 0.27
C ILE A 383 23.28 0.49 0.34
N GLY A 384 23.57 1.11 -0.81
CA GLY A 384 24.39 2.33 -0.87
C GLY A 384 23.82 3.49 -0.04
N ILE A 385 22.52 3.78 -0.19
CA ILE A 385 21.86 4.83 0.59
C ILE A 385 21.82 4.46 2.08
N SER A 386 21.58 3.19 2.44
CA SER A 386 21.58 2.73 3.83
C SER A 386 22.93 2.95 4.51
N VAL A 387 24.01 2.54 3.84
CA VAL A 387 25.40 2.73 4.31
C VAL A 387 25.76 4.20 4.38
N LEU A 388 25.42 4.99 3.35
CA LEU A 388 25.69 6.42 3.32
C LEU A 388 24.96 7.16 4.45
N SER A 389 23.68 6.87 4.66
CA SER A 389 22.88 7.46 5.75
C SER A 389 23.50 7.17 7.12
N ALA A 390 23.92 5.92 7.35
CA ALA A 390 24.59 5.53 8.58
C ALA A 390 25.95 6.24 8.75
N ALA A 391 26.74 6.33 7.69
CA ALA A 391 28.05 7.00 7.71
C ALA A 391 27.91 8.51 7.98
N VAL A 392 26.99 9.19 7.29
CA VAL A 392 26.68 10.60 7.51
C VAL A 392 26.22 10.84 8.95
N ALA A 393 25.28 10.04 9.44
CA ALA A 393 24.82 10.15 10.81
C ALA A 393 25.94 9.92 11.82
N GLN A 394 26.80 8.92 11.61
CA GLN A 394 27.91 8.61 12.52
C GLN A 394 28.99 9.70 12.52
N VAL A 395 29.35 10.26 11.36
CA VAL A 395 30.38 11.29 11.24
C VAL A 395 29.93 12.62 11.83
N PHE A 396 28.72 13.08 11.44
CA PHE A 396 28.25 14.41 11.80
C PHE A 396 27.50 14.46 13.15
N LEU A 397 26.75 13.43 13.47
CA LEU A 397 25.90 13.40 14.68
C LEU A 397 26.52 12.57 15.83
N LYS A 398 27.54 11.76 15.55
CA LYS A 398 28.28 10.98 16.55
C LYS A 398 27.35 10.20 17.50
N ARG A 399 27.33 10.53 18.81
CA ARG A 399 26.46 9.89 19.80
C ARG A 399 24.96 10.05 19.54
N TYR A 400 24.55 10.98 18.68
CA TYR A 400 23.16 11.21 18.27
C TYR A 400 22.82 10.61 16.91
N ALA A 401 23.70 9.77 16.33
CA ALA A 401 23.50 9.18 15.00
C ALA A 401 22.15 8.43 14.89
N TYR A 402 21.81 7.64 15.91
CA TYR A 402 20.53 6.92 15.95
C TYR A 402 19.32 7.86 15.88
N LEU A 403 19.36 8.97 16.60
CA LEU A 403 18.31 9.97 16.62
C LEU A 403 18.21 10.71 15.28
N GLY A 404 19.36 10.99 14.66
CA GLY A 404 19.41 11.60 13.33
C GLY A 404 18.74 10.75 12.26
N LEU A 405 18.96 9.44 12.28
CA LEU A 405 18.31 8.52 11.35
C LEU A 405 16.79 8.44 11.59
N VAL A 406 16.36 8.35 12.85
CA VAL A 406 14.93 8.35 13.20
C VAL A 406 14.25 9.65 12.78
N LEU A 407 14.85 10.79 13.07
CA LEU A 407 14.33 12.10 12.69
C LEU A 407 14.29 12.29 11.18
N ALA A 408 15.32 11.82 10.47
CA ALA A 408 15.35 11.89 9.01
C ALA A 408 14.23 11.05 8.37
N ALA A 409 14.01 9.81 8.85
CA ALA A 409 12.92 8.97 8.38
C ALA A 409 11.55 9.62 8.67
N TYR A 410 11.36 10.18 9.87
CA TYR A 410 10.14 10.87 10.25
C TYR A 410 9.85 12.08 9.35
N LEU A 411 10.82 12.97 9.16
CA LEU A 411 10.66 14.17 8.32
C LEU A 411 10.45 13.81 6.85
N LEU A 412 11.17 12.80 6.34
CA LEU A 412 10.99 12.29 4.99
C LEU A 412 9.54 11.86 4.75
N LEU A 413 8.98 11.06 5.65
CA LEU A 413 7.61 10.57 5.53
C LEU A 413 6.56 11.67 5.73
N LEU A 414 6.80 12.65 6.60
CA LEU A 414 5.90 13.80 6.69
C LEU A 414 5.85 14.58 5.37
N VAL A 415 7.00 14.82 4.75
CA VAL A 415 7.07 15.54 3.47
C VAL A 415 6.44 14.70 2.35
N ASP A 416 6.77 13.42 2.26
CA ASP A 416 6.22 12.51 1.25
C ASP A 416 4.69 12.42 1.36
N GLY A 417 4.15 12.32 2.60
CA GLY A 417 2.71 12.30 2.85
C GLY A 417 2.01 13.57 2.36
N VAL A 418 2.53 14.74 2.70
CA VAL A 418 1.97 16.05 2.28
C VAL A 418 2.00 16.20 0.76
N LEU A 419 3.01 15.65 0.08
CA LEU A 419 3.15 15.68 -1.38
C LEU A 419 2.27 14.62 -2.10
N GLY A 420 1.43 13.86 -1.38
CA GLY A 420 0.58 12.83 -1.95
C GLY A 420 1.28 11.48 -2.16
N THR A 421 2.30 11.21 -1.36
CA THR A 421 3.01 9.92 -1.28
C THR A 421 3.73 9.46 -2.56
N PRO A 422 4.47 10.32 -3.28
CA PRO A 422 5.17 9.93 -4.51
C PRO A 422 6.26 8.89 -4.29
N MET A 423 6.90 8.85 -3.11
CA MET A 423 7.95 7.88 -2.79
C MET A 423 7.40 6.51 -2.33
N GLN A 424 6.09 6.41 -2.05
CA GLN A 424 5.47 5.14 -1.69
C GLN A 424 5.36 4.21 -2.88
N VAL A 425 4.96 4.76 -4.04
CA VAL A 425 4.71 3.96 -5.25
C VAL A 425 6.02 3.36 -5.75
N GLY A 426 6.05 2.04 -5.85
CA GLY A 426 7.26 1.32 -6.24
C GLY A 426 8.32 1.22 -5.15
N SER A 427 8.05 1.67 -3.91
CA SER A 427 8.97 1.41 -2.79
C SER A 427 8.89 -0.06 -2.34
N MET A 428 9.93 -0.53 -1.66
CA MET A 428 9.93 -1.89 -1.10
C MET A 428 8.88 -2.09 0.02
N PHE A 429 8.36 -1.00 0.58
CA PHE A 429 7.31 -1.03 1.60
C PHE A 429 5.92 -0.75 1.03
N ALA A 430 5.81 -0.61 -0.31
CA ALA A 430 4.51 -0.41 -0.96
C ALA A 430 3.78 -1.73 -1.16
N ASP A 431 2.46 -1.68 -0.97
CA ASP A 431 1.52 -2.69 -1.42
C ASP A 431 1.00 -2.31 -2.81
N GLY A 432 1.93 -2.08 -3.75
CA GLY A 432 1.72 -1.44 -5.03
C GLY A 432 0.71 -2.11 -5.97
N PRO A 433 0.61 -1.61 -7.22
CA PRO A 433 -0.41 -2.05 -8.19
C PRO A 433 -0.38 -3.55 -8.52
N VAL A 434 0.79 -4.19 -8.46
CA VAL A 434 0.95 -5.64 -8.70
C VAL A 434 0.24 -6.46 -7.62
N ILE A 435 0.36 -6.03 -6.35
CA ILE A 435 -0.32 -6.68 -5.22
C ILE A 435 -1.76 -6.19 -5.12
N GLY A 436 -2.02 -4.99 -5.63
CA GLY A 436 -3.31 -4.32 -5.57
C GLY A 436 -3.79 -4.03 -4.15
N GLY A 437 -2.88 -3.95 -3.20
CA GLY A 437 -3.21 -3.67 -1.80
C GLY A 437 -3.55 -2.21 -1.60
N ARG A 438 -2.71 -1.31 -2.16
CA ARG A 438 -2.88 0.12 -1.98
C ARG A 438 -2.26 0.90 -3.15
N PHE A 439 -3.02 1.81 -3.73
CA PHE A 439 -2.58 2.64 -4.86
C PHE A 439 -2.10 4.03 -4.41
N TYR A 440 -2.50 4.51 -3.24
CA TYR A 440 -2.15 5.81 -2.67
C TYR A 440 -2.09 5.73 -1.14
N GLY A 441 -1.46 6.72 -0.53
CA GLY A 441 -1.34 6.81 0.91
C GLY A 441 -0.25 5.89 1.50
N PHE A 442 -0.21 5.78 2.82
CA PHE A 442 0.76 4.99 3.55
C PHE A 442 0.29 3.54 3.72
N GLY A 443 1.17 2.58 3.43
CA GLY A 443 0.98 1.18 3.79
C GLY A 443 1.44 0.89 5.22
N ASN A 444 1.13 -0.32 5.72
CA ASN A 444 1.43 -0.72 7.09
C ASN A 444 2.91 -0.60 7.47
N SER A 445 3.83 -0.93 6.54
CA SER A 445 5.28 -0.83 6.78
C SER A 445 5.75 0.63 6.86
N THR A 446 5.16 1.50 6.05
CA THR A 446 5.41 2.94 6.08
C THR A 446 4.87 3.55 7.36
N PHE A 447 3.64 3.20 7.74
CA PHE A 447 3.05 3.62 9.01
C PHE A 447 3.92 3.20 10.20
N ALA A 448 4.40 1.95 10.24
CA ALA A 448 5.30 1.48 11.30
C ALA A 448 6.57 2.35 11.42
N THR A 449 7.14 2.72 10.27
CA THR A 449 8.32 3.62 10.22
C THR A 449 7.98 5.03 10.72
N LEU A 450 6.84 5.59 10.29
CA LEU A 450 6.35 6.91 10.71
C LEU A 450 6.08 6.94 12.23
N ALA A 451 5.43 5.89 12.76
CA ALA A 451 5.09 5.80 14.18
C ALA A 451 6.33 5.76 15.07
N VAL A 452 7.34 4.94 14.72
CA VAL A 452 8.64 4.94 15.43
C VAL A 452 9.30 6.31 15.33
N GLY A 453 9.33 6.88 14.11
CA GLY A 453 9.87 8.21 13.87
C GLY A 453 9.25 9.27 14.77
N ALA A 454 7.92 9.32 14.81
CA ALA A 454 7.14 10.27 15.60
C ALA A 454 7.36 10.10 17.10
N LEU A 455 7.17 8.87 17.62
CA LEU A 455 7.20 8.60 19.06
C LEU A 455 8.61 8.78 19.65
N VAL A 456 9.66 8.32 18.95
CA VAL A 456 11.05 8.49 19.42
C VAL A 456 11.47 9.97 19.35
N THR A 457 11.11 10.68 18.27
CA THR A 457 11.38 12.13 18.15
C THR A 457 10.65 12.92 19.22
N ALA A 458 9.38 12.60 19.48
CA ALA A 458 8.58 13.23 20.54
C ALA A 458 9.19 12.96 21.94
N GLY A 459 9.64 11.73 22.21
CA GLY A 459 10.31 11.36 23.44
C GLY A 459 11.60 12.15 23.68
N TRP A 460 12.41 12.29 22.63
CA TRP A 460 13.62 13.10 22.71
C TRP A 460 13.32 14.58 22.93
N ALA A 461 12.37 15.16 22.21
CA ALA A 461 11.98 16.56 22.35
C ALA A 461 11.41 16.83 23.75
N ALA A 462 10.52 15.95 24.23
CA ALA A 462 9.95 16.05 25.56
C ALA A 462 11.02 15.94 26.66
N GLN A 463 12.00 15.02 26.53
CA GLN A 463 13.14 14.91 27.46
C GLN A 463 13.91 16.22 27.60
N LYS A 464 14.06 17.00 26.52
CA LYS A 464 14.74 18.31 26.54
C LYS A 464 13.91 19.44 27.15
N LEU A 465 12.60 19.28 27.17
CA LEU A 465 11.67 20.28 27.71
C LEU A 465 11.23 19.96 29.15
N LEU A 466 11.44 18.71 29.60
CA LEU A 466 10.93 18.23 30.87
C LEU A 466 11.50 19.02 32.07
N ASP A 467 12.78 19.42 32.00
CA ASP A 467 13.44 20.24 33.04
C ASP A 467 12.85 21.67 33.10
N LYS A 468 12.19 22.13 32.06
CA LYS A 468 11.55 23.45 32.03
C LYS A 468 10.10 23.41 32.46
N SER A 469 9.32 22.51 31.85
CA SER A 469 7.90 22.35 32.12
C SER A 469 7.36 21.03 31.60
N ARG A 470 6.69 20.27 32.48
CA ARG A 470 5.97 19.05 32.07
C ARG A 470 4.86 19.33 31.06
N VAL A 471 4.21 20.50 31.13
CA VAL A 471 3.18 20.91 30.19
C VAL A 471 3.79 21.15 28.82
N GLN A 472 4.92 21.88 28.72
CA GLN A 472 5.60 22.12 27.45
C GLN A 472 6.12 20.81 26.84
N ALA A 473 6.62 19.88 27.65
CA ALA A 473 7.05 18.56 27.22
C ALA A 473 5.87 17.75 26.65
N ALA A 474 4.72 17.75 27.34
CA ALA A 474 3.51 17.07 26.87
C ALA A 474 2.94 17.70 25.59
N LEU A 475 2.95 19.03 25.47
CA LEU A 475 2.56 19.74 24.25
C LEU A 475 3.48 19.40 23.07
N ALA A 476 4.78 19.22 23.29
CA ALA A 476 5.70 18.78 22.26
C ALA A 476 5.37 17.35 21.78
N VAL A 477 4.98 16.45 22.70
CA VAL A 477 4.51 15.10 22.33
C VAL A 477 3.25 15.19 21.45
N LEU A 478 2.26 16.00 21.86
CA LEU A 478 1.04 16.19 21.11
C LEU A 478 1.28 16.84 19.74
N ALA A 479 2.18 17.80 19.65
CA ALA A 479 2.51 18.47 18.39
C ALA A 479 3.20 17.54 17.39
N ILE A 480 4.23 16.79 17.84
CA ILE A 480 5.00 15.89 16.98
C ILE A 480 4.14 14.65 16.62
N GLY A 481 3.52 14.01 17.61
CA GLY A 481 2.64 12.87 17.36
C GLY A 481 1.38 13.27 16.58
N GLY A 482 0.81 14.44 16.88
CA GLY A 482 -0.35 14.99 16.16
C GLY A 482 -0.05 15.28 14.69
N ALA A 483 1.14 15.80 14.36
CA ALA A 483 1.57 15.98 12.98
C ALA A 483 1.63 14.65 12.21
N ALA A 484 2.14 13.58 12.84
CA ALA A 484 2.13 12.25 12.25
C ALA A 484 0.69 11.74 12.04
N ILE A 485 -0.19 11.88 13.03
CA ILE A 485 -1.59 11.46 12.94
C ILE A 485 -2.32 12.21 11.80
N VAL A 486 -2.10 13.52 11.68
CA VAL A 486 -2.73 14.32 10.62
C VAL A 486 -2.21 13.92 9.24
N VAL A 487 -0.90 13.75 9.08
CA VAL A 487 -0.31 13.36 7.78
C VAL A 487 -0.74 11.95 7.41
N ASP A 488 -0.74 11.02 8.36
CA ASP A 488 -1.14 9.64 8.15
C ASP A 488 -2.62 9.51 7.76
N GLY A 489 -3.48 10.29 8.42
CA GLY A 489 -4.92 10.13 8.29
C GLY A 489 -5.61 11.02 7.28
N LYS A 490 -5.02 12.15 6.87
CA LYS A 490 -5.70 13.08 5.97
C LYS A 490 -5.95 12.45 4.60
N PRO A 491 -7.20 12.46 4.08
CA PRO A 491 -7.51 12.02 2.72
C PRO A 491 -6.66 12.75 1.67
N GLY A 492 -6.07 11.99 0.74
CA GLY A 492 -5.14 12.51 -0.27
C GLY A 492 -3.68 12.64 0.20
N TRP A 493 -3.40 12.39 1.48
CA TRP A 493 -2.06 12.32 2.07
C TRP A 493 -1.75 10.85 2.43
N GLY A 494 -1.59 10.51 3.72
CA GLY A 494 -1.36 9.13 4.16
C GLY A 494 -2.58 8.22 4.03
N THR A 495 -3.77 8.73 4.28
CA THR A 495 -5.06 8.02 4.13
C THR A 495 -5.06 6.64 4.81
N ASP A 496 -4.36 6.49 5.95
CA ASP A 496 -4.27 5.23 6.69
C ASP A 496 -5.13 5.24 7.94
N PHE A 497 -6.25 4.50 7.88
CA PHE A 497 -7.20 4.38 9.00
C PHE A 497 -6.63 3.58 10.17
N GLY A 498 -6.03 2.44 9.86
CA GLY A 498 -5.44 1.57 10.88
C GLY A 498 -4.35 2.27 11.67
N GLY A 499 -3.58 3.10 10.97
CA GLY A 499 -2.51 3.91 11.57
C GLY A 499 -3.02 4.92 12.58
N ILE A 500 -4.06 5.68 12.25
CA ILE A 500 -4.66 6.65 13.19
C ILE A 500 -5.15 5.95 14.46
N ILE A 501 -5.85 4.82 14.32
CA ILE A 501 -6.40 4.05 15.45
C ILE A 501 -5.27 3.59 16.37
N ALA A 502 -4.13 3.20 15.82
CA ALA A 502 -2.98 2.72 16.59
C ALA A 502 -2.15 3.85 17.21
N LEU A 503 -1.91 4.93 16.46
CA LEU A 503 -1.00 6.00 16.90
C LEU A 503 -1.67 6.98 17.87
N THR A 504 -2.96 7.24 17.74
CA THR A 504 -3.68 8.21 18.59
C THR A 504 -3.62 7.84 20.08
N PRO A 505 -4.02 6.62 20.51
CA PRO A 505 -3.92 6.26 21.94
C PRO A 505 -2.47 6.23 22.44
N ALA A 506 -1.51 5.87 21.59
CA ALA A 506 -0.09 5.87 21.95
C ALA A 506 0.43 7.29 22.23
N VAL A 507 0.09 8.26 21.40
CA VAL A 507 0.46 9.68 21.58
C VAL A 507 -0.22 10.25 22.82
N LEU A 508 -1.52 9.98 23.03
CA LEU A 508 -2.25 10.45 24.21
C LEU A 508 -1.70 9.84 25.50
N LEU A 509 -1.39 8.54 25.51
CA LEU A 509 -0.74 7.87 26.64
C LEU A 509 0.62 8.49 26.95
N MET A 510 1.44 8.71 25.92
CA MET A 510 2.75 9.33 26.08
C MET A 510 2.64 10.75 26.62
N ALA A 511 1.74 11.57 26.11
CA ALA A 511 1.50 12.93 26.58
C ALA A 511 1.03 12.95 28.05
N TRP A 512 0.11 12.06 28.41
CA TRP A 512 -0.36 11.90 29.78
C TRP A 512 0.77 11.54 30.75
N LEU A 513 1.57 10.51 30.41
CA LEU A 513 2.71 10.06 31.22
C LEU A 513 3.77 11.17 31.36
N THR A 514 3.99 11.94 30.29
CA THR A 514 4.90 13.10 30.32
C THR A 514 4.40 14.18 31.29
N TRP A 515 3.09 14.46 31.26
CA TRP A 515 2.48 15.50 32.10
C TRP A 515 2.38 15.08 33.58
N LYS A 516 1.78 13.92 33.86
CA LYS A 516 1.46 13.45 35.21
C LYS A 516 2.54 12.56 35.85
N GLY A 517 3.40 11.94 35.03
CA GLY A 517 4.43 10.99 35.49
C GLY A 517 3.91 9.58 35.77
N THR A 518 2.64 9.44 36.14
CA THR A 518 1.99 8.16 36.47
C THR A 518 0.65 8.05 35.76
N ILE A 519 0.16 6.81 35.56
CA ILE A 519 -1.16 6.56 35.01
C ILE A 519 -1.94 5.65 35.98
N SER A 520 -3.14 6.06 36.35
CA SER A 520 -4.10 5.22 37.04
C SER A 520 -4.92 4.42 36.05
N LEU A 521 -5.56 3.33 36.46
CA LEU A 521 -6.45 2.55 35.61
C LEU A 521 -7.59 3.43 35.03
N ARG A 522 -8.13 4.35 35.83
CA ARG A 522 -9.16 5.29 35.37
C ARG A 522 -8.64 6.21 34.27
N ALA A 523 -7.42 6.72 34.41
CA ALA A 523 -6.79 7.56 33.39
C ALA A 523 -6.46 6.76 32.12
N LEU A 524 -6.02 5.49 32.26
CA LEU A 524 -5.78 4.60 31.12
C LEU A 524 -7.08 4.34 30.33
N ILE A 525 -8.18 4.05 31.02
CA ILE A 525 -9.51 3.91 30.39
C ILE A 525 -9.90 5.24 29.73
N GLY A 526 -9.71 6.38 30.40
CA GLY A 526 -10.01 7.70 29.83
C GLY A 526 -9.22 8.00 28.55
N VAL A 527 -7.93 7.68 28.51
CA VAL A 527 -7.08 7.79 27.30
C VAL A 527 -7.59 6.88 26.19
N GLY A 528 -7.96 5.64 26.51
CA GLY A 528 -8.55 4.71 25.53
C GLY A 528 -9.87 5.23 24.94
N VAL A 529 -10.78 5.69 25.81
CA VAL A 529 -12.07 6.29 25.37
C VAL A 529 -11.84 7.55 24.54
N ALA A 530 -10.93 8.44 24.94
CA ALA A 530 -10.60 9.64 24.16
C ALA A 530 -10.02 9.29 22.78
N GLY A 531 -9.19 8.24 22.70
CA GLY A 531 -8.67 7.72 21.42
C GLY A 531 -9.79 7.21 20.50
N VAL A 532 -10.68 6.38 21.04
CA VAL A 532 -11.85 5.87 20.28
C VAL A 532 -12.73 7.02 19.81
N LEU A 533 -13.05 7.98 20.68
CA LEU A 533 -13.88 9.14 20.31
C LEU A 533 -13.22 9.98 19.21
N ALA A 534 -11.91 10.25 19.31
CA ALA A 534 -11.21 11.03 18.30
C ALA A 534 -11.28 10.36 16.91
N VAL A 535 -11.06 9.05 16.85
CA VAL A 535 -11.17 8.27 15.62
C VAL A 535 -12.59 8.23 15.10
N SER A 536 -13.58 8.02 15.99
CA SER A 536 -15.00 7.97 15.62
C SER A 536 -15.47 9.31 15.04
N VAL A 537 -15.02 10.43 15.59
CA VAL A 537 -15.34 11.77 15.05
C VAL A 537 -14.80 11.92 13.63
N VAL A 538 -13.54 11.54 13.37
CA VAL A 538 -12.96 11.62 12.02
C VAL A 538 -13.74 10.73 11.04
N ALA A 539 -14.03 9.48 11.42
CA ALA A 539 -14.79 8.55 10.60
C ALA A 539 -16.20 9.05 10.31
N PHE A 540 -16.88 9.63 11.31
CA PHE A 540 -18.22 10.19 11.15
C PHE A 540 -18.23 11.44 10.26
N LEU A 541 -17.25 12.33 10.39
CA LEU A 541 -17.11 13.49 9.50
C LEU A 541 -16.87 13.07 8.04
N ASP A 542 -16.14 12.00 7.81
CA ASP A 542 -15.95 11.45 6.47
C ASP A 542 -17.23 10.77 5.94
N TYR A 543 -18.01 10.11 6.82
CA TYR A 543 -19.32 9.55 6.47
C TYR A 543 -20.34 10.62 6.03
N LEU A 544 -20.26 11.82 6.57
CA LEU A 544 -21.14 12.94 6.18
C LEU A 544 -20.86 13.49 4.76
N ARG A 545 -19.75 13.07 4.12
CA ARG A 545 -19.48 13.43 2.73
C ARG A 545 -20.41 12.67 1.78
N PRO A 546 -20.63 13.18 0.55
CA PRO A 546 -21.31 12.42 -0.50
C PRO A 546 -20.68 11.04 -0.68
N PRO A 547 -21.44 9.98 -0.96
CA PRO A 547 -20.96 8.61 -1.05
C PRO A 547 -19.72 8.44 -1.95
N GLU A 548 -19.65 9.17 -3.07
CA GLU A 548 -18.57 9.14 -4.04
C GLU A 548 -17.27 9.75 -3.51
N GLN A 549 -17.35 10.63 -2.52
CA GLN A 549 -16.20 11.33 -1.91
C GLN A 549 -15.76 10.72 -0.59
N ARG A 550 -16.48 9.70 -0.09
CA ARG A 550 -16.12 9.01 1.15
C ARG A 550 -14.81 8.27 0.96
N SER A 551 -13.97 8.34 1.97
CA SER A 551 -12.84 7.44 2.05
C SER A 551 -13.28 6.09 2.66
N HIS A 552 -12.32 5.18 2.87
CA HIS A 552 -12.59 3.93 3.60
C HIS A 552 -13.20 4.14 4.98
N PHE A 553 -13.01 5.31 5.61
CA PHE A 553 -13.61 5.68 6.90
C PHE A 553 -15.15 5.82 6.80
N GLY A 554 -15.61 6.70 5.92
CA GLY A 554 -17.04 6.94 5.73
C GLY A 554 -17.74 5.69 5.19
N THR A 555 -17.08 4.92 4.31
CA THR A 555 -17.60 3.65 3.82
C THR A 555 -17.70 2.60 4.95
N PHE A 556 -16.72 2.53 5.86
CA PHE A 556 -16.78 1.65 7.03
C PHE A 556 -17.95 2.01 7.96
N VAL A 557 -18.16 3.32 8.22
CA VAL A 557 -19.30 3.77 9.03
C VAL A 557 -20.62 3.44 8.34
N ALA A 558 -20.73 3.59 7.01
CA ALA A 558 -21.91 3.19 6.26
C ALA A 558 -22.21 1.69 6.45
N ARG A 559 -21.22 0.82 6.23
CA ARG A 559 -21.35 -0.64 6.44
C ARG A 559 -21.71 -1.01 7.89
N LEU A 560 -21.18 -0.26 8.86
CA LEU A 560 -21.52 -0.44 10.29
C LEU A 560 -23.00 -0.16 10.56
N LEU A 561 -23.52 0.91 9.96
CA LEU A 561 -24.93 1.30 10.10
C LEU A 561 -25.87 0.35 9.34
N ASP A 562 -25.42 -0.22 8.22
CA ASP A 562 -26.15 -1.20 7.41
C ASP A 562 -26.13 -2.62 8.01
N GLY A 563 -25.32 -2.87 9.06
CA GLY A 563 -25.25 -4.16 9.76
C GLY A 563 -24.24 -5.17 9.15
N ASP A 564 -23.48 -4.80 8.13
CA ASP A 564 -22.57 -5.69 7.36
C ASP A 564 -21.15 -5.80 7.95
N VAL A 565 -21.02 -5.76 9.28
CA VAL A 565 -19.70 -5.74 9.95
C VAL A 565 -19.12 -7.14 10.18
N SER A 566 -19.98 -8.17 10.25
CA SER A 566 -19.57 -9.54 10.56
C SER A 566 -18.50 -10.07 9.60
N ASP A 567 -18.69 -9.87 8.31
CA ASP A 567 -17.80 -10.39 7.27
C ASP A 567 -16.45 -9.70 7.26
N VAL A 568 -16.42 -8.39 7.54
CA VAL A 568 -15.17 -7.63 7.68
C VAL A 568 -14.37 -8.12 8.88
N LEU A 569 -15.04 -8.38 10.01
CA LEU A 569 -14.40 -8.86 11.24
C LEU A 569 -13.87 -10.29 11.07
N ILE A 570 -14.67 -11.18 10.49
CA ILE A 570 -14.28 -12.57 10.23
C ILE A 570 -13.08 -12.63 9.28
N ARG A 571 -13.10 -11.87 8.19
CA ARG A 571 -11.97 -11.79 7.24
C ARG A 571 -10.69 -11.28 7.91
N LYS A 572 -10.77 -10.24 8.74
CA LYS A 572 -9.61 -9.73 9.50
C LYS A 572 -9.07 -10.77 10.49
N LEU A 573 -9.95 -11.48 11.17
CA LEU A 573 -9.56 -12.55 12.09
C LEU A 573 -8.88 -13.70 11.34
N GLN A 574 -9.38 -14.08 10.18
CA GLN A 574 -8.78 -15.12 9.33
C GLN A 574 -7.39 -14.70 8.83
N MET A 575 -7.21 -13.47 8.36
CA MET A 575 -5.89 -12.94 7.98
C MET A 575 -4.90 -12.97 9.17
N ALA A 576 -5.36 -12.58 10.35
CA ALA A 576 -4.54 -12.64 11.56
C ALA A 576 -4.13 -14.08 11.90
N VAL A 577 -5.04 -15.04 11.77
CA VAL A 577 -4.77 -16.47 12.02
C VAL A 577 -3.84 -17.06 10.96
N GLN A 578 -4.02 -16.72 9.68
CA GLN A 578 -3.14 -17.16 8.59
C GLN A 578 -1.67 -16.75 8.81
N PHE A 579 -1.43 -15.62 9.48
CA PHE A 579 -0.08 -15.20 9.80
C PHE A 579 0.66 -16.20 10.72
N PHE A 580 -0.08 -16.98 11.51
CA PHE A 580 0.47 -18.01 12.39
C PHE A 580 0.51 -19.42 11.77
N SER A 581 0.19 -19.57 10.51
CA SER A 581 0.31 -20.85 9.80
C SER A 581 1.76 -21.30 9.60
N GLY A 582 2.74 -20.37 9.71
CA GLY A 582 4.18 -20.64 9.58
C GLY A 582 5.00 -20.28 10.81
N PRO A 583 6.21 -20.85 10.97
CA PRO A 583 7.09 -20.61 12.12
C PRO A 583 7.54 -19.14 12.24
N ALA A 584 7.61 -18.40 11.14
CA ALA A 584 8.02 -17.00 11.15
C ALA A 584 7.04 -16.11 11.95
N GLY A 585 5.73 -16.33 11.82
CA GLY A 585 4.72 -15.58 12.58
C GLY A 585 4.85 -15.81 14.09
N TRP A 586 5.08 -17.04 14.51
CA TRP A 586 5.32 -17.35 15.92
C TRP A 586 6.60 -16.74 16.46
N LEU A 587 7.70 -16.79 15.71
CA LEU A 587 8.97 -16.15 16.11
C LEU A 587 8.80 -14.63 16.26
N MET A 588 8.09 -13.97 15.34
CA MET A 588 7.78 -12.55 15.44
C MET A 588 6.93 -12.24 16.67
N LEU A 589 5.90 -13.04 16.96
CA LEU A 589 5.06 -12.86 18.15
C LEU A 589 5.88 -13.00 19.43
N ILE A 590 6.73 -14.02 19.54
CA ILE A 590 7.63 -14.21 20.70
C ILE A 590 8.55 -13.01 20.86
N ALA A 591 9.17 -12.53 19.79
CA ALA A 591 10.03 -11.34 19.84
C ALA A 591 9.28 -10.09 20.31
N VAL A 592 8.07 -9.87 19.80
CA VAL A 592 7.20 -8.74 20.24
C VAL A 592 6.84 -8.85 21.71
N ILE A 593 6.45 -10.04 22.17
CA ILE A 593 6.15 -10.28 23.60
C ILE A 593 7.37 -10.00 24.48
N LEU A 594 8.55 -10.48 24.09
CA LEU A 594 9.79 -10.22 24.85
C LEU A 594 10.14 -8.74 24.93
N LEU A 595 9.94 -7.98 23.84
CA LEU A 595 10.14 -6.53 23.83
C LEU A 595 9.13 -5.81 24.73
N MET A 596 7.87 -6.22 24.71
CA MET A 596 6.85 -5.67 25.60
C MET A 596 7.18 -5.97 27.07
N LEU A 597 7.61 -7.20 27.37
CA LEU A 597 8.05 -7.59 28.71
C LEU A 597 9.28 -6.76 29.15
N ALA A 598 10.26 -6.54 28.27
CA ALA A 598 11.40 -5.69 28.56
C ALA A 598 10.98 -4.24 28.88
N THR A 599 9.91 -3.75 28.24
CA THR A 599 9.37 -2.41 28.50
C THR A 599 8.67 -2.32 29.88
N VAL A 600 7.92 -3.36 30.26
CA VAL A 600 7.13 -3.39 31.50
C VAL A 600 7.97 -3.83 32.70
N LEU A 601 8.94 -4.74 32.48
CA LEU A 601 9.80 -5.34 33.49
C LEU A 601 11.30 -5.05 33.21
N PRO A 602 11.72 -3.76 33.20
CA PRO A 602 13.08 -3.39 32.79
C PRO A 602 14.16 -4.01 33.70
N ASP A 603 13.85 -4.26 34.97
CA ASP A 603 14.79 -4.87 35.94
C ASP A 603 15.08 -6.35 35.63
N ARG A 604 14.23 -7.02 34.84
CA ARG A 604 14.41 -8.39 34.41
C ARG A 604 15.30 -8.51 33.14
N VAL A 605 15.58 -7.40 32.47
CA VAL A 605 16.46 -7.39 31.28
C VAL A 605 17.90 -7.61 31.73
N PRO A 606 18.63 -8.62 31.20
CA PRO A 606 20.00 -8.93 31.62
C PRO A 606 21.02 -7.96 31.00
N SER A 607 20.74 -6.66 31.02
CA SER A 607 21.61 -5.60 30.48
C SER A 607 21.62 -4.41 31.45
N GLU A 608 22.75 -4.22 32.13
CA GLU A 608 22.96 -3.09 33.02
C GLU A 608 22.84 -1.76 32.29
N SER A 609 23.42 -1.64 31.09
CA SER A 609 23.30 -0.43 30.26
C SER A 609 21.86 -0.10 29.87
N TYR A 610 21.01 -1.11 29.65
CA TYR A 610 19.60 -0.89 29.39
C TYR A 610 18.89 -0.36 30.65
N ARG A 611 19.14 -0.97 31.81
CA ARG A 611 18.53 -0.53 33.06
C ARG A 611 18.97 0.88 33.46
N GLU A 612 20.25 1.21 33.28
CA GLU A 612 20.78 2.55 33.47
C GLU A 612 20.15 3.56 32.49
N PHE A 613 20.09 3.22 31.23
CA PHE A 613 19.43 4.05 30.19
C PHE A 613 17.96 4.29 30.53
N TYR A 614 17.26 3.25 30.97
CA TYR A 614 15.85 3.30 31.31
C TYR A 614 15.60 4.16 32.57
N SER A 615 16.41 4.02 33.61
CA SER A 615 16.27 4.74 34.88
C SER A 615 16.78 6.19 34.82
N SER A 616 17.83 6.46 34.05
CA SER A 616 18.46 7.79 33.99
C SER A 616 17.70 8.81 33.14
N ARG A 617 16.73 8.36 32.31
CA ARG A 617 16.01 9.24 31.38
C ARG A 617 14.50 9.10 31.55
N PRO A 618 13.82 10.07 32.17
CA PRO A 618 12.39 10.03 32.47
C PRO A 618 11.49 9.73 31.25
N MET A 619 11.89 10.12 30.03
CA MET A 619 11.09 9.93 28.83
C MET A 619 11.27 8.57 28.15
N VAL A 620 12.24 7.73 28.56
CA VAL A 620 12.42 6.39 27.97
C VAL A 620 11.20 5.52 28.22
N ARG A 621 10.72 5.45 29.47
CA ARG A 621 9.53 4.66 29.83
C ARG A 621 8.28 5.08 29.08
N PRO A 622 7.86 6.37 29.05
CA PRO A 622 6.73 6.81 28.25
C PRO A 622 6.85 6.50 26.76
N THR A 623 8.05 6.65 26.18
CA THR A 623 8.31 6.36 24.75
C THR A 623 8.15 4.87 24.45
N LEU A 624 8.76 3.98 25.24
CA LEU A 624 8.66 2.54 25.04
C LEU A 624 7.23 2.03 25.26
N LEU A 625 6.51 2.56 26.25
CA LEU A 625 5.10 2.23 26.47
C LEU A 625 4.23 2.69 25.30
N ALA A 626 4.49 3.88 24.76
CA ALA A 626 3.78 4.37 23.58
C ALA A 626 4.05 3.52 22.34
N LEU A 627 5.32 3.14 22.08
CA LEU A 627 5.68 2.22 21.01
C LEU A 627 4.98 0.85 21.16
N SER A 628 4.99 0.30 22.38
CA SER A 628 4.30 -0.96 22.70
C SER A 628 2.79 -0.85 22.50
N THR A 629 2.17 0.27 22.94
CA THR A 629 0.73 0.53 22.74
C THR A 629 0.40 0.64 21.26
N CYS A 630 1.17 1.43 20.50
CA CYS A 630 0.97 1.57 19.04
C CYS A 630 1.10 0.21 18.34
N GLY A 631 2.15 -0.55 18.66
CA GLY A 631 2.36 -1.89 18.09
C GLY A 631 1.25 -2.87 18.45
N LEU A 632 0.80 -2.90 19.71
CA LEU A 632 -0.27 -3.81 20.15
C LEU A 632 -1.62 -3.45 19.53
N VAL A 633 -2.01 -2.17 19.56
CA VAL A 633 -3.27 -1.73 18.95
C VAL A 633 -3.25 -1.95 17.45
N GLY A 634 -2.12 -1.64 16.80
CA GLY A 634 -1.95 -1.89 15.38
C GLY A 634 -1.98 -3.39 15.03
N MET A 635 -1.35 -4.25 15.85
CA MET A 635 -1.41 -5.71 15.66
C MET A 635 -2.85 -6.25 15.71
N LEU A 636 -3.68 -5.70 16.60
CA LEU A 636 -5.06 -6.18 16.81
C LEU A 636 -6.06 -5.62 15.78
N LEU A 637 -5.85 -4.40 15.29
CA LEU A 637 -6.83 -3.67 14.50
C LEU A 637 -6.43 -3.43 13.04
N ASN A 638 -5.15 -3.62 12.70
CA ASN A 638 -4.63 -3.47 11.35
C ASN A 638 -4.48 -4.83 10.65
N ASP A 639 -4.58 -4.85 9.34
CA ASP A 639 -4.50 -6.05 8.48
C ASP A 639 -3.11 -6.71 8.51
N ALA A 640 -2.07 -5.96 8.93
CA ALA A 640 -0.70 -6.48 9.03
C ALA A 640 -0.47 -7.41 10.23
N GLY A 641 -1.39 -7.46 11.20
CA GLY A 641 -1.24 -8.31 12.38
C GLY A 641 0.10 -8.10 13.07
N VAL A 642 0.79 -9.19 13.45
CA VAL A 642 2.09 -9.15 14.15
C VAL A 642 3.25 -8.55 13.32
N ALA A 643 3.11 -8.44 12.00
CA ALA A 643 4.14 -7.81 11.17
C ALA A 643 4.35 -6.33 11.51
N LEU A 644 3.30 -5.62 11.90
CA LEU A 644 3.40 -4.20 12.22
C LEU A 644 4.34 -3.93 13.42
N PRO A 645 4.13 -4.51 14.63
CA PRO A 645 5.07 -4.33 15.72
C PRO A 645 6.45 -4.94 15.44
N ALA A 646 6.57 -5.97 14.59
CA ALA A 646 7.84 -6.52 14.18
C ALA A 646 8.67 -5.53 13.34
N ILE A 647 8.04 -4.82 12.40
CA ILE A 647 8.69 -3.76 11.61
C ILE A 647 9.08 -2.58 12.52
N MET A 648 8.20 -2.16 13.43
CA MET A 648 8.52 -1.13 14.43
C MET A 648 9.75 -1.52 15.24
N ALA A 649 9.83 -2.77 15.70
CA ALA A 649 10.97 -3.31 16.43
C ALA A 649 12.23 -3.37 15.57
N GLY A 650 12.12 -3.81 14.31
CA GLY A 650 13.22 -3.85 13.34
C GLY A 650 13.86 -2.47 13.08
N PHE A 651 13.08 -1.40 13.24
CA PHE A 651 13.62 -0.03 13.17
C PHE A 651 14.17 0.47 14.52
N ALA A 652 13.42 0.30 15.60
CA ALA A 652 13.74 0.90 16.90
C ALA A 652 14.84 0.17 17.68
N VAL A 653 14.83 -1.19 17.66
CA VAL A 653 15.73 -1.99 18.51
C VAL A 653 17.19 -1.91 18.08
N PRO A 654 17.55 -2.08 16.79
CA PRO A 654 18.94 -1.92 16.35
C PRO A 654 19.50 -0.55 16.72
N LEU A 655 18.73 0.51 16.55
CA LEU A 655 19.15 1.87 16.87
C LEU A 655 19.31 2.09 18.39
N LEU A 656 18.45 1.49 19.22
CA LEU A 656 18.61 1.49 20.66
C LEU A 656 19.87 0.74 21.08
N VAL A 657 20.12 -0.45 20.54
CA VAL A 657 21.33 -1.24 20.80
C VAL A 657 22.59 -0.48 20.37
N ALA A 658 22.55 0.13 19.19
CA ALA A 658 23.66 0.97 18.71
C ALA A 658 23.97 2.11 19.69
N HIS A 659 22.93 2.78 20.20
CA HIS A 659 23.06 3.84 21.19
C HIS A 659 23.67 3.33 22.52
N LEU A 660 23.16 2.22 23.06
CA LEU A 660 23.65 1.61 24.29
C LEU A 660 25.12 1.16 24.17
N MET A 661 25.46 0.55 23.01
CA MET A 661 26.84 0.17 22.73
C MET A 661 27.75 1.38 22.57
N ALA A 662 27.29 2.46 21.92
CA ALA A 662 28.08 3.68 21.74
C ALA A 662 28.32 4.44 23.05
N SER A 663 27.40 4.35 24.01
CA SER A 663 27.45 5.08 25.29
C SER A 663 28.43 4.48 26.32
N ARG A 664 28.81 3.22 26.18
CA ARG A 664 29.82 2.59 27.06
C ARG A 664 31.20 3.14 26.73
N GLN A 665 31.73 4.07 27.52
CA GLN A 665 33.17 4.34 27.50
C GLN A 665 33.91 3.13 28.10
N PRO A 666 35.08 2.69 27.53
CA PRO A 666 35.94 1.81 28.28
C PRO A 666 36.29 2.51 29.59
N ALA A 667 36.13 1.81 30.71
CA ALA A 667 36.67 2.29 31.99
C ALA A 667 38.14 2.63 31.72
N THR A 668 38.46 3.91 31.77
CA THR A 668 39.87 4.34 31.84
C THR A 668 40.43 3.72 33.08
N VAL A 669 41.23 2.68 32.93
CA VAL A 669 42.08 2.20 34.04
C VAL A 669 42.97 3.38 34.40
N SER A 670 42.67 4.00 35.50
CA SER A 670 43.48 5.05 36.07
C SER A 670 44.85 4.45 36.41
N PRO A 671 45.99 5.01 35.91
CA PRO A 671 47.33 4.48 36.20
C PRO A 671 47.80 4.78 37.63
N GLU A 672 46.95 5.13 38.54
CA GLU A 672 47.31 5.60 39.89
C GLU A 672 47.09 4.58 41.00
N SER A 673 47.43 3.31 40.87
CA SER A 673 47.46 2.37 42.00
C SER A 673 48.70 1.53 42.15
N HIS A 674 49.86 1.94 41.55
CA HIS A 674 51.13 1.20 41.70
C HIS A 674 52.25 2.01 42.35
N LEU A 675 51.96 3.08 43.09
CA LEU A 675 53.02 3.85 43.79
C LEU A 675 52.70 4.10 45.28
N VAL A 676 52.22 3.12 46.02
CA VAL A 676 52.26 3.16 47.52
C VAL A 676 52.42 1.71 48.03
N GLN A 677 53.59 1.14 47.88
CA GLN A 677 54.09 0.06 48.74
C GLN A 677 55.59 -0.11 48.51
N GLU A 678 56.37 0.88 48.91
CA GLU A 678 57.79 0.77 49.32
C GLU A 678 58.17 2.04 50.07
N SER A 679 57.93 2.07 51.37
CA SER A 679 58.71 2.80 52.37
C SER A 679 58.45 2.23 53.75
#